data_91b2ca01bb36d7d1e4bdc957bc0dd5d6
#
_entry.id   91b2ca01bb36d7d1e4bdc957bc0dd5d6
#
_cell.length_a   1.000
_cell.length_b   1.000
_cell.length_c   1.000
_cell.angle_alpha   90.00
_cell.angle_beta   90.00
_cell.angle_gamma   90.00
#
_symmetry.space_group_name_H-M   'P 1'
#
loop_
_entity.id
_entity.type
_entity.pdbx_description
1 polymer ?
#
loop_
_entity_poly.entity_id
_entity_poly.type
_entity_poly.pdbx_seq_one_letter_code
_entity_poly.pdbx_strand_id
1 'polypeptide(L)'
;MCLSLSDRTTMPLLLFAVVVGFFAPLLSASDAFAANTARPRVGLVLGGGGARGVAHIGVLKVLEEMRIPVDCIAGTSMGALVGGVYAAGVPIDEMTARIARIDWNALFSDDPARVEKPYRAKRDDYENLFRLELGQRGTSLLLAPGTTSGYKFEFLLREMVQQAGNFADEDFNDLPIPYRAMGTNIENGTSKTFARGDLVKAMRASMSVPGLIAPVEIDNVLYVDGGLLQNVPVAAARKACADVVIAVNVGSPLLRRNQLNSALGISLQMIAVLTEQNVRVSLASLRPGDVLIEPELGDFSAADFENGMTLIPTGEAAARAQAQALRRLSVSEADYRVWRASVAARVPVVPAVSEIRVADSGSRVNSQVLERELAKTPGTTLRPTADDALAPENFSLEHLNTRLEQIYGRGDFERMDYSMIDRQGTRTVEVRGVAKSWGPNYVKFGLGLASDAQQTRFNVNLSHRSTWLNRRGAEWRNDLQLGYRKFFTSEFFQPFAFNSAAFVAPRIDLQDVPISYYLNGNRIGEYRVKFARAHLDFGLQSKFGEIRLGAFAGRLKADENFGLFPFAPNFSLTQVGYDFSAVYDQIDSPRFPRDGVLARLRSFGTLGGWGSGDDYNKSELMVMGAKSLGKHALQLAGYVGVTGYGKLPPYDPFLLGGFLRGSGYQMDELVGNRVGLARAVYSYRLASLPSILGRGVYLGGSLEATQASTGTELDNGAKLRPAASLFLGADTSLGPAFLAWGQALNDQESGTLYFMLGTP
;
A
#
# COMPACT_ATOMS: atom_id res chain seq x y z
N MET A 1 13.59 57.20 -47.50
CA MET A 1 12.97 58.48 -47.82
C MET A 1 12.90 59.20 -46.48
N CYS A 2 13.87 60.03 -46.33
CA CYS A 2 13.91 61.51 -46.16
C CYS A 2 13.46 61.86 -44.72
N LEU A 3 14.44 62.22 -43.86
CA LEU A 3 15.00 63.59 -43.68
C LEU A 3 14.05 64.45 -42.85
N SER A 4 14.37 65.21 -41.83
CA SER A 4 15.56 65.99 -41.48
C SER A 4 15.31 66.67 -40.15
N LEU A 5 16.30 66.79 -39.30
CA LEU A 5 17.02 68.01 -38.94
C LEU A 5 16.15 69.16 -38.42
N SER A 6 16.42 69.83 -37.40
CA SER A 6 17.45 70.67 -36.82
C SER A 6 16.77 71.62 -35.84
N ASP A 7 17.22 72.30 -34.90
CA ASP A 7 18.46 72.95 -34.55
C ASP A 7 18.24 73.73 -33.22
N ARG A 8 19.26 73.77 -32.41
CA ARG A 8 19.93 74.96 -31.78
C ARG A 8 19.26 75.83 -30.69
N THR A 9 20.03 75.89 -29.62
CA THR A 9 20.61 77.08 -28.93
C THR A 9 19.66 77.90 -28.04
N THR A 10 20.03 78.26 -26.82
CA THR A 10 21.13 79.13 -26.35
C THR A 10 21.14 79.21 -24.80
N MET A 11 22.32 79.20 -24.21
CA MET A 11 22.63 79.83 -22.91
C MET A 11 22.60 81.38 -23.03
N PRO A 12 22.50 82.17 -21.96
CA PRO A 12 23.63 82.55 -21.12
C PRO A 12 23.28 82.84 -19.62
N LEU A 13 24.11 82.54 -18.63
CA LEU A 13 25.17 83.34 -17.98
C LEU A 13 24.76 84.47 -17.04
N LEU A 14 25.46 84.49 -15.85
CA LEU A 14 25.86 85.57 -14.91
C LEU A 14 24.87 85.95 -13.78
N LEU A 15 25.25 86.21 -12.55
CA LEU A 15 26.49 86.73 -11.89
C LEU A 15 26.39 86.66 -10.37
N PHE A 16 27.48 86.39 -9.70
CA PHE A 16 28.05 86.98 -8.50
C PHE A 16 27.22 87.52 -7.30
N ALA A 17 27.59 87.07 -6.07
CA ALA A 17 28.21 87.79 -4.96
C ALA A 17 28.21 86.93 -3.71
N VAL A 18 29.31 86.50 -3.12
CA VAL A 18 30.31 87.13 -2.30
C VAL A 18 29.88 87.44 -0.84
N VAL A 19 30.35 86.66 0.13
CA VAL A 19 31.25 86.88 1.22
C VAL A 19 30.68 86.99 2.69
N VAL A 20 31.51 86.40 3.61
CA VAL A 20 31.68 86.56 5.06
C VAL A 20 30.87 85.60 5.90
N GLY A 21 31.38 84.61 6.55
CA GLY A 21 32.50 84.43 7.44
C GLY A 21 32.02 84.46 8.87
N PHE A 22 31.90 83.30 9.53
CA PHE A 22 32.14 83.23 11.01
C PHE A 22 32.67 81.84 11.34
N PHE A 23 33.83 81.86 11.99
CA PHE A 23 34.49 80.72 12.63
C PHE A 23 33.68 80.21 13.83
N ALA A 24 33.42 78.95 13.94
CA ALA A 24 33.13 78.25 15.17
C ALA A 24 33.68 76.80 15.08
N PRO A 25 34.16 76.21 16.20
CA PRO A 25 35.12 75.15 16.19
C PRO A 25 34.51 73.77 15.83
N LEU A 26 35.30 73.01 15.06
CA LEU A 26 35.10 71.60 14.81
C LEU A 26 35.09 70.80 16.13
N LEU A 27 33.95 70.41 16.57
CA LEU A 27 33.76 69.18 17.39
C LEU A 27 33.67 68.01 16.44
N SER A 28 34.74 67.22 16.38
CA SER A 28 34.82 65.95 15.69
C SER A 28 33.83 65.00 16.37
N ALA A 29 32.62 64.96 15.92
CA ALA A 29 31.76 63.78 16.11
C ALA A 29 32.31 62.73 15.17
N SER A 30 33.14 61.82 15.66
CA SER A 30 33.38 60.54 15.06
C SER A 30 32.03 59.76 15.11
N ASP A 31 31.24 59.95 14.06
CA ASP A 31 30.23 58.96 13.73
C ASP A 31 30.95 57.64 13.52
N ALA A 32 31.05 56.88 14.61
CA ALA A 32 31.25 55.46 14.52
C ALA A 32 30.07 54.93 13.69
N PHE A 33 30.30 54.78 12.40
CA PHE A 33 29.51 53.87 11.58
C PHE A 33 29.63 52.52 12.30
N ALA A 34 28.71 52.21 13.21
CA ALA A 34 28.44 50.87 13.59
C ALA A 34 28.05 50.17 12.29
N ALA A 35 29.01 49.52 11.67
CA ALA A 35 28.74 48.58 10.62
C ALA A 35 27.73 47.62 11.24
N ASN A 36 26.50 47.76 10.80
CA ASN A 36 25.44 46.82 11.11
C ASN A 36 25.88 45.52 10.42
N THR A 37 26.80 44.77 11.05
CA THR A 37 27.23 43.47 10.57
C THR A 37 26.07 42.54 10.78
N ALA A 38 25.16 42.51 9.77
CA ALA A 38 24.10 41.53 9.74
C ALA A 38 24.74 40.16 10.00
N ARG A 39 24.22 39.41 10.96
CA ARG A 39 24.72 38.04 11.21
C ARG A 39 24.77 37.25 9.92
N PRO A 40 25.71 36.30 9.77
CA PRO A 40 25.75 35.45 8.61
C PRO A 40 24.44 34.64 8.53
N ARG A 41 23.88 34.52 7.33
CA ARG A 41 22.70 33.72 7.10
C ARG A 41 23.08 32.24 7.15
N VAL A 42 22.38 31.49 7.98
CA VAL A 42 22.61 30.07 8.19
C VAL A 42 21.72 29.24 7.25
N GLY A 43 22.36 28.49 6.36
CA GLY A 43 21.67 27.45 5.54
C GLY A 43 21.83 26.09 6.18
N LEU A 44 20.71 25.42 6.45
CA LEU A 44 20.68 24.05 6.95
C LEU A 44 20.56 23.08 5.77
N VAL A 45 21.48 22.12 5.72
CA VAL A 45 21.52 21.07 4.69
C VAL A 45 21.25 19.73 5.35
N LEU A 46 20.18 19.06 4.92
CA LEU A 46 19.75 17.78 5.46
C LEU A 46 19.89 16.68 4.39
N GLY A 47 20.81 15.76 4.62
CA GLY A 47 21.10 14.67 3.68
C GLY A 47 20.02 13.60 3.66
N GLY A 48 19.97 12.81 2.57
CA GLY A 48 19.15 11.63 2.47
C GLY A 48 19.77 10.44 3.20
N GLY A 49 18.92 9.51 3.66
CA GLY A 49 19.38 8.32 4.39
C GLY A 49 18.25 7.37 4.80
N GLY A 50 17.07 7.50 4.24
CA GLY A 50 15.89 6.69 4.62
C GLY A 50 15.57 6.84 6.11
N ALA A 51 15.33 5.74 6.82
CA ALA A 51 15.03 5.75 8.26
C ALA A 51 16.11 6.43 9.12
N ARG A 52 17.38 6.42 8.69
CA ARG A 52 18.50 7.10 9.36
C ARG A 52 18.29 8.62 9.46
N GLY A 53 17.52 9.18 8.53
CA GLY A 53 17.19 10.62 8.49
C GLY A 53 16.29 11.09 9.64
N VAL A 54 15.69 10.20 10.43
CA VAL A 54 14.99 10.58 11.67
C VAL A 54 15.94 11.26 12.68
N ALA A 55 17.23 10.98 12.60
CA ALA A 55 18.26 11.68 13.39
C ALA A 55 18.30 13.20 13.16
N HIS A 56 17.84 13.70 12.00
CA HIS A 56 17.73 15.15 11.73
C HIS A 56 16.86 15.86 12.76
N ILE A 57 15.82 15.20 13.29
CA ILE A 57 14.94 15.76 14.33
C ILE A 57 15.75 16.09 15.59
N GLY A 58 16.67 15.19 15.99
CA GLY A 58 17.57 15.43 17.12
C GLY A 58 18.50 16.61 16.88
N VAL A 59 19.03 16.75 15.65
CA VAL A 59 19.85 17.91 15.28
C VAL A 59 19.02 19.20 15.37
N LEU A 60 17.82 19.25 14.81
CA LEU A 60 16.93 20.41 14.88
C LEU A 60 16.65 20.85 16.32
N LYS A 61 16.40 19.91 17.24
CA LYS A 61 16.18 20.18 18.66
C LYS A 61 17.39 20.95 19.28
N VAL A 62 18.61 20.48 18.98
CA VAL A 62 19.83 21.12 19.50
C VAL A 62 20.04 22.49 18.87
N LEU A 63 19.74 22.67 17.57
CA LEU A 63 19.83 23.99 16.93
C LEU A 63 18.86 25.00 17.57
N GLU A 64 17.61 24.59 17.87
CA GLU A 64 16.65 25.45 18.59
C GLU A 64 17.11 25.75 20.01
N GLU A 65 17.57 24.76 20.75
CA GLU A 65 18.11 24.92 22.10
C GLU A 65 19.31 25.90 22.15
N MET A 66 20.18 25.81 21.16
CA MET A 66 21.32 26.69 21.02
C MET A 66 20.99 28.06 20.42
N ARG A 67 19.72 28.32 20.10
CA ARG A 67 19.25 29.58 19.52
C ARG A 67 19.94 29.94 18.20
N ILE A 68 20.02 28.96 17.28
CA ILE A 68 20.61 29.16 15.96
C ILE A 68 19.48 29.42 14.96
N PRO A 69 19.35 30.64 14.42
CA PRO A 69 18.35 30.94 13.39
C PRO A 69 18.72 30.26 12.08
N VAL A 70 17.80 29.49 11.52
CA VAL A 70 17.94 28.85 10.21
C VAL A 70 17.28 29.72 9.16
N ASP A 71 18.05 30.27 8.22
CA ASP A 71 17.55 31.22 7.22
C ASP A 71 17.08 30.55 5.94
N CYS A 72 17.57 29.38 5.61
CA CYS A 72 17.02 28.52 4.56
C CYS A 72 17.42 27.05 4.76
N ILE A 73 16.65 26.15 4.14
CA ILE A 73 16.85 24.71 4.23
C ILE A 73 16.98 24.11 2.83
N ALA A 74 17.94 23.22 2.64
CA ALA A 74 18.02 22.36 1.46
C ALA A 74 18.08 20.90 1.91
N GLY A 75 17.19 20.06 1.37
CA GLY A 75 17.08 18.67 1.80
C GLY A 75 16.97 17.70 0.64
N THR A 76 17.40 16.47 0.90
CA THR A 76 17.27 15.33 -0.04
C THR A 76 16.64 14.17 0.68
N SER A 77 15.69 13.45 0.00
CA SER A 77 15.05 12.25 0.53
C SER A 77 14.42 12.50 1.92
N MET A 78 14.77 11.72 2.94
CA MET A 78 14.27 11.96 4.30
C MET A 78 14.67 13.36 4.83
N GLY A 79 15.83 13.88 4.43
CA GLY A 79 16.22 15.25 4.75
C GLY A 79 15.32 16.30 4.10
N ALA A 80 14.77 16.00 2.89
CA ALA A 80 13.77 16.85 2.26
C ALA A 80 12.43 16.79 3.01
N LEU A 81 12.03 15.63 3.53
CA LEU A 81 10.81 15.49 4.32
C LEU A 81 10.90 16.26 5.63
N VAL A 82 11.91 15.95 6.46
CA VAL A 82 12.09 16.60 7.77
C VAL A 82 12.30 18.11 7.59
N GLY A 83 13.14 18.48 6.62
CA GLY A 83 13.41 19.89 6.30
C GLY A 83 12.20 20.62 5.76
N GLY A 84 11.40 20.01 4.88
CA GLY A 84 10.20 20.62 4.30
C GLY A 84 9.10 20.82 5.34
N VAL A 85 8.87 19.83 6.20
CA VAL A 85 7.89 19.93 7.30
C VAL A 85 8.31 21.02 8.29
N TYR A 86 9.61 21.10 8.65
CA TYR A 86 10.12 22.16 9.51
C TYR A 86 10.06 23.53 8.84
N ALA A 87 10.40 23.61 7.56
CA ALA A 87 10.31 24.85 6.76
C ALA A 87 8.88 25.38 6.64
N ALA A 88 7.89 24.48 6.64
CA ALA A 88 6.46 24.79 6.66
C ALA A 88 5.97 25.37 8.00
N GLY A 89 6.85 25.46 9.02
CA GLY A 89 6.52 26.04 10.33
C GLY A 89 5.94 25.04 11.33
N VAL A 90 5.98 23.73 11.04
CA VAL A 90 5.51 22.69 11.97
C VAL A 90 6.49 22.57 13.14
N PRO A 91 6.02 22.67 14.39
CA PRO A 91 6.88 22.53 15.58
C PRO A 91 7.53 21.13 15.66
N ILE A 92 8.77 21.07 16.13
CA ILE A 92 9.53 19.80 16.21
C ILE A 92 8.81 18.75 17.07
N ASP A 93 8.20 19.16 18.18
CA ASP A 93 7.48 18.25 19.07
C ASP A 93 6.24 17.65 18.37
N GLU A 94 5.51 18.47 17.61
CA GLU A 94 4.36 18.03 16.81
C GLU A 94 4.81 17.06 15.71
N MET A 95 5.85 17.41 14.95
CA MET A 95 6.44 16.52 13.94
C MET A 95 6.88 15.20 14.56
N THR A 96 7.56 15.23 15.70
CA THR A 96 8.01 14.04 16.44
C THR A 96 6.83 13.17 16.87
N ALA A 97 5.78 13.77 17.43
CA ALA A 97 4.57 13.05 17.87
C ALA A 97 3.81 12.41 16.71
N ARG A 98 3.76 13.07 15.54
CA ARG A 98 3.12 12.54 14.34
C ARG A 98 3.92 11.37 13.76
N ILE A 99 5.25 11.50 13.62
CA ILE A 99 6.12 10.45 13.10
C ILE A 99 6.07 9.19 13.99
N ALA A 100 5.98 9.36 15.32
CA ALA A 100 5.88 8.25 16.28
C ALA A 100 4.60 7.39 16.12
N ARG A 101 3.56 7.94 15.50
CA ARG A 101 2.26 7.25 15.28
C ARG A 101 2.15 6.58 13.92
N ILE A 102 3.13 6.75 13.03
CA ILE A 102 3.09 6.20 11.68
C ILE A 102 3.21 4.68 11.72
N ASP A 103 2.27 3.98 11.12
CA ASP A 103 2.44 2.59 10.71
C ASP A 103 3.22 2.55 9.39
N TRP A 104 4.54 2.42 9.50
CA TRP A 104 5.43 2.41 8.35
C TRP A 104 5.17 1.28 7.38
N ASN A 105 4.76 0.11 7.88
CA ASN A 105 4.44 -1.04 7.02
C ASN A 105 3.20 -0.76 6.16
N ALA A 106 2.17 -0.15 6.75
CA ALA A 106 0.98 0.29 6.02
C ALA A 106 1.29 1.41 5.02
N LEU A 107 2.23 2.33 5.38
CA LEU A 107 2.62 3.45 4.54
C LEU A 107 3.39 3.01 3.28
N PHE A 108 4.27 2.00 3.40
CA PHE A 108 5.00 1.39 2.27
C PHE A 108 4.16 0.38 1.47
N SER A 109 2.89 0.23 1.80
CA SER A 109 1.95 -0.62 1.06
C SER A 109 0.86 0.23 0.43
N ASP A 110 0.70 0.17 -0.89
CA ASP A 110 -0.41 0.82 -1.57
C ASP A 110 -1.76 0.17 -1.24
N ASP A 111 -1.73 -1.08 -0.82
CA ASP A 111 -2.94 -1.81 -0.46
C ASP A 111 -3.62 -1.17 0.76
N PRO A 112 -4.89 -0.77 0.66
CA PRO A 112 -5.66 -0.42 1.84
C PRO A 112 -5.88 -1.65 2.71
N ALA A 113 -6.29 -1.44 3.96
CA ALA A 113 -6.67 -2.52 4.84
C ALA A 113 -7.68 -3.44 4.12
N ARG A 114 -7.47 -4.75 4.19
CA ARG A 114 -8.29 -5.71 3.44
C ARG A 114 -9.79 -5.55 3.74
N VAL A 115 -10.14 -5.24 4.97
CA VAL A 115 -11.52 -5.02 5.41
C VAL A 115 -12.20 -3.86 4.66
N GLU A 116 -11.45 -2.90 4.16
CA GLU A 116 -11.96 -1.74 3.41
C GLU A 116 -12.12 -2.01 1.91
N LYS A 117 -11.51 -3.07 1.38
CA LYS A 117 -11.67 -3.46 -0.04
C LYS A 117 -13.08 -3.98 -0.32
N PRO A 118 -13.66 -3.70 -1.51
CA PRO A 118 -14.89 -4.37 -1.94
C PRO A 118 -14.66 -5.88 -2.04
N TYR A 119 -15.71 -6.68 -1.79
CA TYR A 119 -15.59 -8.14 -1.76
C TYR A 119 -15.02 -8.71 -3.07
N ARG A 120 -15.36 -8.12 -4.21
CA ARG A 120 -14.83 -8.55 -5.51
C ARG A 120 -13.30 -8.48 -5.59
N ALA A 121 -12.68 -7.48 -4.97
CA ALA A 121 -11.22 -7.38 -4.87
C ALA A 121 -10.63 -8.36 -3.84
N LYS A 122 -11.41 -8.75 -2.80
CA LYS A 122 -11.01 -9.76 -1.81
C LYS A 122 -11.03 -11.18 -2.34
N ARG A 123 -11.82 -11.45 -3.39
CA ARG A 123 -11.99 -12.78 -3.99
C ARG A 123 -10.66 -13.37 -4.45
N ASP A 124 -9.77 -12.55 -5.03
CA ASP A 124 -8.45 -12.96 -5.52
C ASP A 124 -7.57 -13.57 -4.41
N ASP A 125 -7.77 -13.18 -3.15
CA ASP A 125 -6.97 -13.66 -2.02
C ASP A 125 -7.24 -15.15 -1.69
N TYR A 126 -8.37 -15.71 -2.14
CA TYR A 126 -8.76 -17.12 -1.95
C TYR A 126 -8.34 -18.04 -3.09
N GLU A 127 -7.92 -17.45 -4.19
CA GLU A 127 -7.42 -18.19 -5.35
C GLU A 127 -5.88 -18.17 -5.27
N ASN A 128 -5.21 -19.28 -5.23
CA ASN A 128 -3.74 -19.39 -5.08
C ASN A 128 -2.97 -18.59 -6.16
N LEU A 129 -3.19 -17.28 -6.21
CA LEU A 129 -2.59 -16.34 -7.13
C LEU A 129 -1.45 -15.58 -6.44
N PHE A 130 -0.40 -15.31 -7.18
CA PHE A 130 0.67 -14.42 -6.73
C PHE A 130 0.15 -13.00 -6.55
N ARG A 131 0.76 -12.24 -5.68
CA ARG A 131 0.40 -10.83 -5.47
C ARG A 131 0.73 -9.97 -6.70
N LEU A 132 1.69 -10.39 -7.52
CA LEU A 132 2.10 -9.68 -8.71
C LEU A 132 0.98 -9.68 -9.76
N GLU A 133 0.52 -8.48 -10.14
CA GLU A 133 -0.41 -8.26 -11.23
C GLU A 133 0.32 -7.70 -12.45
N LEU A 134 0.18 -8.33 -13.59
CA LEU A 134 0.74 -7.87 -14.85
C LEU A 134 -0.36 -7.24 -15.70
N GLY A 135 -0.05 -6.14 -16.36
CA GLY A 135 -0.90 -5.59 -17.41
C GLY A 135 -0.67 -6.32 -18.74
N GLN A 136 -1.70 -6.41 -19.56
CA GLN A 136 -1.59 -6.96 -20.91
C GLN A 136 -1.99 -5.91 -21.94
N ARG A 137 -1.09 -5.64 -22.90
CA ARG A 137 -1.35 -4.78 -24.06
C ARG A 137 -0.93 -5.50 -25.32
N GLY A 138 -1.92 -6.02 -26.07
CA GLY A 138 -1.65 -6.94 -27.16
C GLY A 138 -0.93 -8.18 -26.67
N THR A 139 0.26 -8.47 -27.17
CA THR A 139 1.12 -9.59 -26.76
C THR A 139 2.12 -9.21 -25.64
N SER A 140 2.24 -7.94 -25.29
CA SER A 140 3.19 -7.46 -24.28
C SER A 140 2.62 -7.54 -22.89
N LEU A 141 3.44 -7.99 -21.94
CA LEU A 141 3.16 -7.93 -20.51
C LEU A 141 3.86 -6.71 -19.92
N LEU A 142 3.14 -5.94 -19.11
CA LEU A 142 3.59 -4.70 -18.49
C LEU A 142 3.61 -4.88 -16.97
N LEU A 143 4.65 -4.32 -16.34
CA LEU A 143 4.76 -4.24 -14.88
C LEU A 143 4.36 -2.84 -14.41
N ALA A 144 3.92 -2.75 -13.16
CA ALA A 144 3.81 -1.47 -12.48
C ALA A 144 5.19 -0.78 -12.40
N PRO A 145 5.26 0.57 -12.47
CA PRO A 145 6.53 1.30 -12.50
C PRO A 145 7.28 1.32 -11.17
N GLY A 146 6.71 0.78 -10.10
CA GLY A 146 7.31 0.65 -8.78
C GLY A 146 6.59 -0.41 -7.95
N THR A 147 7.17 -0.80 -6.81
CA THR A 147 6.52 -1.72 -5.87
C THR A 147 5.41 -1.04 -5.08
N THR A 148 5.51 0.29 -4.91
CA THR A 148 4.45 1.16 -4.37
C THR A 148 4.36 2.45 -5.17
N SER A 149 3.15 2.97 -5.36
CA SER A 149 2.93 4.28 -5.98
C SER A 149 3.31 5.43 -5.05
N GLY A 150 3.26 5.19 -3.73
CA GLY A 150 3.60 6.15 -2.68
C GLY A 150 2.54 7.22 -2.45
N TYR A 151 1.30 7.03 -2.88
CA TYR A 151 0.21 8.00 -2.64
C TYR A 151 -0.08 8.22 -1.16
N LYS A 152 0.08 7.20 -0.31
CA LYS A 152 -0.08 7.34 1.15
C LYS A 152 0.95 8.27 1.78
N PHE A 153 2.19 8.31 1.22
CA PHE A 153 3.17 9.30 1.62
C PHE A 153 2.71 10.72 1.27
N GLU A 154 2.11 10.92 0.11
CA GLU A 154 1.56 12.22 -0.25
C GLU A 154 0.45 12.64 0.70
N PHE A 155 -0.45 11.73 1.06
CA PHE A 155 -1.52 11.99 2.03
C PHE A 155 -0.96 12.38 3.40
N LEU A 156 0.01 11.60 3.91
CA LEU A 156 0.69 11.89 5.16
C LEU A 156 1.38 13.27 5.12
N LEU A 157 2.13 13.56 4.06
CA LEU A 157 2.83 14.84 3.93
C LEU A 157 1.86 16.01 3.83
N ARG A 158 0.75 15.88 3.09
CA ARG A 158 -0.30 16.91 3.04
C ARG A 158 -0.92 17.16 4.41
N GLU A 159 -1.16 16.11 5.18
CA GLU A 159 -1.64 16.23 6.54
C GLU A 159 -0.61 16.91 7.45
N MET A 160 0.68 16.57 7.33
CA MET A 160 1.77 17.17 8.11
C MET A 160 1.95 18.66 7.84
N VAL A 161 1.85 19.09 6.58
CA VAL A 161 2.07 20.47 6.17
C VAL A 161 0.78 21.26 5.88
N GLN A 162 -0.40 20.75 6.26
CA GLN A 162 -1.69 21.36 5.97
C GLN A 162 -1.81 22.85 6.40
N GLN A 163 -0.99 23.27 7.38
CA GLN A 163 -0.93 24.64 7.87
C GLN A 163 -0.08 25.57 7.01
N ALA A 164 0.69 25.05 6.06
CA ALA A 164 1.64 25.84 5.28
C ALA A 164 1.02 26.60 4.09
N GLY A 165 -0.28 26.45 3.84
CA GLY A 165 -0.98 27.24 2.83
C GLY A 165 -1.30 26.52 1.52
N ASN A 166 -1.16 27.21 0.40
CA ASN A 166 -1.53 26.72 -0.94
C ASN A 166 -0.45 25.78 -1.50
N PHE A 167 -0.76 24.49 -1.69
CA PHE A 167 0.21 23.49 -2.15
C PHE A 167 0.36 23.41 -3.67
N ALA A 168 -0.44 24.12 -4.45
CA ALA A 168 -0.51 23.87 -5.89
C ALA A 168 0.58 24.58 -6.70
N ASP A 169 0.97 25.81 -6.33
CA ASP A 169 1.99 26.61 -7.05
C ASP A 169 2.60 27.66 -6.12
N GLU A 170 3.34 27.24 -5.09
CA GLU A 170 4.01 28.14 -4.17
C GLU A 170 5.44 28.44 -4.57
N ASP A 171 5.91 29.66 -4.31
CA ASP A 171 7.35 29.95 -4.23
C ASP A 171 7.86 29.52 -2.86
N PHE A 172 8.78 28.57 -2.81
CA PHE A 172 9.32 28.06 -1.54
C PHE A 172 10.19 29.08 -0.81
N ASN A 173 10.41 30.28 -1.36
CA ASN A 173 10.97 31.42 -0.64
C ASN A 173 9.94 32.07 0.31
N ASP A 174 8.65 31.89 0.04
CA ASP A 174 7.55 32.47 0.82
C ASP A 174 7.16 31.58 2.01
N LEU A 175 7.68 30.34 2.08
CA LEU A 175 7.52 29.50 3.25
C LEU A 175 8.06 30.18 4.52
N PRO A 176 7.59 29.82 5.71
CA PRO A 176 8.12 30.31 6.98
C PRO A 176 9.65 30.31 7.05
N ILE A 177 10.29 29.26 6.53
CA ILE A 177 11.72 29.20 6.25
C ILE A 177 11.89 28.83 4.76
N PRO A 178 12.63 29.64 3.94
CA PRO A 178 12.94 29.32 2.55
C PRO A 178 13.48 27.90 2.38
N TYR A 179 12.94 27.16 1.39
CA TYR A 179 13.18 25.73 1.26
C TYR A 179 13.57 25.29 -0.15
N ARG A 180 14.39 24.22 -0.24
CA ARG A 180 14.76 23.53 -1.48
C ARG A 180 14.70 22.02 -1.28
N ALA A 181 14.00 21.32 -2.16
CA ALA A 181 14.08 19.87 -2.27
C ALA A 181 14.89 19.48 -3.50
N MET A 182 15.64 18.39 -3.39
CA MET A 182 16.43 17.84 -4.50
C MET A 182 15.73 16.69 -5.15
N GLY A 183 15.71 16.64 -6.49
CA GLY A 183 15.24 15.49 -7.27
C GLY A 183 16.19 15.19 -8.42
N THR A 184 16.07 13.98 -8.96
CA THR A 184 16.80 13.55 -10.17
C THR A 184 15.80 13.37 -11.30
N ASN A 185 15.98 14.09 -12.41
CA ASN A 185 15.26 13.82 -13.65
C ASN A 185 15.77 12.50 -14.23
N ILE A 186 14.93 11.45 -14.18
CA ILE A 186 15.34 10.11 -14.61
C ILE A 186 15.44 9.98 -16.13
N GLU A 187 14.81 10.88 -16.90
CA GLU A 187 14.79 10.83 -18.36
C GLU A 187 16.13 11.29 -18.98
N ASN A 188 16.81 12.22 -18.31
CA ASN A 188 18.06 12.80 -18.84
C ASN A 188 19.24 12.80 -17.85
N GLY A 189 19.05 12.28 -16.64
CA GLY A 189 20.11 12.18 -15.65
C GLY A 189 20.57 13.51 -15.05
N THR A 190 19.73 14.55 -15.05
CA THR A 190 20.09 15.86 -14.47
C THR A 190 19.49 16.07 -13.09
N SER A 191 20.21 16.80 -12.23
CA SER A 191 19.69 17.21 -10.91
C SER A 191 18.68 18.35 -11.05
N LYS A 192 17.58 18.27 -10.29
CA LYS A 192 16.57 19.31 -10.14
C LYS A 192 16.56 19.84 -8.73
N THR A 193 16.66 21.14 -8.57
CA THR A 193 16.36 21.83 -7.33
C THR A 193 14.94 22.39 -7.41
N PHE A 194 14.02 21.84 -6.63
CA PHE A 194 12.67 22.37 -6.50
C PHE A 194 12.69 23.58 -5.59
N ALA A 195 12.26 24.73 -6.11
CA ALA A 195 12.18 26.01 -5.43
C ALA A 195 10.79 26.61 -5.46
N ARG A 196 9.87 26.00 -6.21
CA ARG A 196 8.47 26.37 -6.38
C ARG A 196 7.64 25.18 -6.83
N GLY A 197 6.32 25.33 -6.78
CA GLY A 197 5.33 24.34 -7.18
C GLY A 197 4.62 23.70 -6.01
N ASP A 198 4.18 22.47 -6.13
CA ASP A 198 3.58 21.70 -5.04
C ASP A 198 4.66 21.20 -4.07
N LEU A 199 4.69 21.73 -2.86
CA LEU A 199 5.66 21.39 -1.82
C LEU A 199 5.66 19.88 -1.52
N VAL A 200 4.47 19.27 -1.44
CA VAL A 200 4.34 17.83 -1.14
C VAL A 200 4.87 17.00 -2.29
N LYS A 201 4.56 17.36 -3.54
CA LYS A 201 5.12 16.67 -4.71
C LYS A 201 6.63 16.81 -4.81
N ALA A 202 7.18 17.97 -4.47
CA ALA A 202 8.63 18.18 -4.43
C ALA A 202 9.31 17.27 -3.38
N MET A 203 8.77 17.21 -2.16
CA MET A 203 9.24 16.29 -1.12
C MET A 203 9.09 14.83 -1.56
N ARG A 204 7.93 14.47 -2.13
CA ARG A 204 7.63 13.11 -2.60
C ARG A 204 8.57 12.70 -3.75
N ALA A 205 8.86 13.58 -4.70
CA ALA A 205 9.84 13.33 -5.75
C ALA A 205 11.23 13.06 -5.18
N SER A 206 11.62 13.87 -4.18
CA SER A 206 12.92 13.75 -3.50
C SER A 206 13.13 12.41 -2.78
N MET A 207 12.07 11.70 -2.42
CA MET A 207 12.12 10.41 -1.73
C MET A 207 11.76 9.21 -2.62
N SER A 208 11.57 9.40 -3.92
CA SER A 208 11.21 8.34 -4.86
C SER A 208 12.40 7.44 -5.18
N VAL A 209 12.78 6.57 -4.25
CA VAL A 209 13.90 5.63 -4.43
C VAL A 209 13.59 4.65 -5.56
N PRO A 210 14.40 4.62 -6.64
CA PRO A 210 14.14 3.75 -7.79
C PRO A 210 13.97 2.28 -7.41
N GLY A 211 12.96 1.64 -7.98
CA GLY A 211 12.61 0.24 -7.71
C GLY A 211 11.76 0.02 -6.44
N LEU A 212 11.78 0.94 -5.46
CA LEU A 212 10.95 0.87 -4.26
C LEU A 212 9.68 1.72 -4.42
N ILE A 213 9.83 2.98 -4.77
CA ILE A 213 8.74 3.93 -4.86
C ILE A 213 8.67 4.49 -6.29
N ALA A 214 7.46 4.51 -6.87
CA ALA A 214 7.28 5.00 -8.24
C ALA A 214 7.78 6.44 -8.42
N PRO A 215 8.33 6.79 -9.59
CA PRO A 215 8.69 8.16 -9.94
C PRO A 215 7.49 9.11 -9.82
N VAL A 216 7.78 10.37 -9.57
CA VAL A 216 6.76 11.45 -9.57
C VAL A 216 6.87 12.26 -10.84
N GLU A 217 5.74 12.44 -11.52
CA GLU A 217 5.64 13.31 -12.67
C GLU A 217 5.30 14.74 -12.21
N ILE A 218 6.18 15.69 -12.54
CA ILE A 218 5.99 17.13 -12.32
C ILE A 218 6.31 17.83 -13.64
N ASP A 219 5.37 18.61 -14.16
CA ASP A 219 5.48 19.34 -15.42
C ASP A 219 5.88 18.43 -16.61
N ASN A 220 5.24 17.25 -16.72
CA ASN A 220 5.50 16.20 -17.72
C ASN A 220 6.94 15.65 -17.71
N VAL A 221 7.65 15.72 -16.59
CA VAL A 221 8.98 15.14 -16.39
C VAL A 221 8.95 14.20 -15.20
N LEU A 222 9.57 13.02 -15.37
CA LEU A 222 9.66 12.00 -14.30
C LEU A 222 10.86 12.27 -13.40
N TYR A 223 10.58 12.39 -12.09
CA TYR A 223 11.59 12.59 -11.07
C TYR A 223 11.67 11.41 -10.09
N VAL A 224 12.90 11.11 -9.68
CA VAL A 224 13.24 10.14 -8.66
C VAL A 224 14.10 10.80 -7.57
N ASP A 225 14.47 10.03 -6.53
CA ASP A 225 15.22 10.49 -5.38
C ASP A 225 16.44 11.33 -5.77
N GLY A 226 16.56 12.49 -5.13
CA GLY A 226 17.66 13.42 -5.36
C GLY A 226 19.03 12.89 -4.91
N GLY A 227 19.05 11.88 -4.03
CA GLY A 227 20.27 11.28 -3.50
C GLY A 227 21.17 10.64 -4.57
N LEU A 228 20.59 10.29 -5.74
CA LEU A 228 21.39 9.79 -6.85
C LEU A 228 22.45 10.80 -7.35
N LEU A 229 22.17 12.10 -7.27
CA LEU A 229 23.03 13.15 -7.81
C LEU A 229 23.47 14.21 -6.78
N GLN A 230 22.63 14.48 -5.75
CA GLN A 230 22.90 15.48 -4.73
C GLN A 230 22.31 15.05 -3.36
N ASN A 231 22.98 14.14 -2.70
CA ASN A 231 22.47 13.62 -1.42
C ASN A 231 22.63 14.60 -0.26
N VAL A 232 23.70 15.40 -0.22
CA VAL A 232 23.94 16.48 0.74
C VAL A 232 24.02 17.80 -0.03
N PRO A 233 22.90 18.55 -0.22
CA PRO A 233 22.79 19.62 -1.19
C PRO A 233 23.38 20.97 -0.74
N VAL A 234 24.69 21.02 -0.41
CA VAL A 234 25.43 22.21 0.02
C VAL A 234 25.31 23.36 -0.98
N ALA A 235 25.48 23.07 -2.26
CA ALA A 235 25.40 24.09 -3.32
C ALA A 235 23.99 24.71 -3.44
N ALA A 236 22.93 23.94 -3.19
CA ALA A 236 21.56 24.42 -3.22
C ALA A 236 21.28 25.39 -2.07
N ALA A 237 21.75 25.09 -0.85
CA ALA A 237 21.65 26.00 0.31
C ALA A 237 22.42 27.30 0.07
N ARG A 238 23.64 27.23 -0.50
CA ARG A 238 24.43 28.41 -0.88
C ARG A 238 23.67 29.31 -1.86
N LYS A 239 23.10 28.71 -2.88
CA LYS A 239 22.33 29.45 -3.88
C LYS A 239 21.03 30.03 -3.32
N ALA A 240 20.42 29.37 -2.33
CA ALA A 240 19.19 29.83 -1.72
C ALA A 240 19.41 31.05 -0.81
N CYS A 241 20.34 30.97 0.15
CA CYS A 241 20.55 32.05 1.11
C CYS A 241 21.88 31.98 1.87
N ALA A 242 22.54 30.81 1.97
CA ALA A 242 23.51 30.52 3.01
C ALA A 242 24.85 31.25 2.84
N ASP A 243 25.22 32.05 3.81
CA ASP A 243 26.58 32.55 3.99
C ASP A 243 27.44 31.50 4.72
N VAL A 244 26.83 30.80 5.69
CA VAL A 244 27.40 29.65 6.43
C VAL A 244 26.44 28.44 6.30
N VAL A 245 27.02 27.26 6.17
CA VAL A 245 26.25 26.01 6.04
C VAL A 245 26.42 25.14 7.29
N ILE A 246 25.32 24.63 7.81
CA ILE A 246 25.28 23.46 8.70
C ILE A 246 24.84 22.27 7.87
N ALA A 247 25.76 21.35 7.60
CA ALA A 247 25.47 20.15 6.81
C ALA A 247 25.31 18.93 7.74
N VAL A 248 24.22 18.21 7.59
CA VAL A 248 23.93 16.97 8.34
C VAL A 248 23.97 15.80 7.39
N ASN A 249 24.97 14.93 7.55
CA ASN A 249 25.15 13.72 6.76
C ASN A 249 24.69 12.49 7.54
N VAL A 250 23.62 11.84 7.08
CA VAL A 250 23.06 10.60 7.65
C VAL A 250 23.18 9.41 6.69
N GLY A 251 24.08 9.53 5.71
CA GLY A 251 24.27 8.53 4.65
C GLY A 251 24.52 7.12 5.22
N SER A 252 24.09 6.12 4.46
CA SER A 252 24.30 4.70 4.82
C SER A 252 25.66 4.23 4.34
N PRO A 253 26.35 3.38 5.11
CA PRO A 253 27.55 2.71 4.64
C PRO A 253 27.19 1.75 3.47
N LEU A 254 28.18 1.46 2.64
CA LEU A 254 28.04 0.47 1.57
C LEU A 254 27.69 -0.90 2.16
N LEU A 255 26.85 -1.66 1.47
CA LEU A 255 26.47 -3.02 1.87
C LEU A 255 27.69 -3.94 1.90
N ARG A 256 27.73 -4.82 2.88
CA ARG A 256 28.79 -5.84 3.02
C ARG A 256 28.60 -6.96 1.97
N ARG A 257 29.69 -7.66 1.64
CA ARG A 257 29.69 -8.73 0.63
C ARG A 257 28.60 -9.79 0.82
N ASN A 258 28.30 -10.15 2.06
CA ASN A 258 27.23 -11.12 2.41
C ASN A 258 25.82 -10.62 2.16
N GLN A 259 25.62 -9.32 1.93
CA GLN A 259 24.35 -8.67 1.61
C GLN A 259 24.15 -8.48 0.08
N LEU A 260 25.19 -8.75 -0.73
CA LEU A 260 25.21 -8.60 -2.20
C LEU A 260 24.86 -9.91 -2.92
N ASN A 261 23.97 -10.71 -2.36
CA ASN A 261 23.60 -12.04 -2.86
C ASN A 261 22.28 -12.07 -3.65
N SER A 262 21.70 -10.90 -3.95
CA SER A 262 20.45 -10.76 -4.67
C SER A 262 20.48 -9.59 -5.66
N ALA A 263 19.67 -9.66 -6.72
CA ALA A 263 19.53 -8.55 -7.68
C ALA A 263 19.12 -7.24 -6.98
N LEU A 264 18.23 -7.33 -5.99
CA LEU A 264 17.82 -6.18 -5.19
C LEU A 264 18.99 -5.60 -4.38
N GLY A 265 19.76 -6.44 -3.68
CA GLY A 265 20.94 -6.01 -2.93
C GLY A 265 21.99 -5.34 -3.82
N ILE A 266 22.23 -5.89 -5.01
CA ILE A 266 23.14 -5.29 -6.00
C ILE A 266 22.62 -3.93 -6.49
N SER A 267 21.32 -3.81 -6.78
CA SER A 267 20.69 -2.54 -7.22
C SER A 267 20.78 -1.47 -6.13
N LEU A 268 20.50 -1.82 -4.88
CA LEU A 268 20.64 -0.91 -3.74
C LEU A 268 22.09 -0.48 -3.53
N GLN A 269 23.05 -1.39 -3.71
CA GLN A 269 24.47 -1.07 -3.65
C GLN A 269 24.90 -0.09 -4.75
N MET A 270 24.38 -0.24 -5.96
CA MET A 270 24.67 0.72 -7.06
C MET A 270 24.20 2.12 -6.70
N ILE A 271 22.98 2.23 -6.14
CA ILE A 271 22.44 3.51 -5.64
C ILE A 271 23.34 4.06 -4.53
N ALA A 272 23.73 3.22 -3.56
CA ALA A 272 24.61 3.63 -2.46
C ALA A 272 25.98 4.14 -2.95
N VAL A 273 26.57 3.48 -3.96
CA VAL A 273 27.85 3.90 -4.58
C VAL A 273 27.73 5.28 -5.24
N LEU A 274 26.65 5.50 -6.03
CA LEU A 274 26.40 6.81 -6.67
C LEU A 274 26.18 7.89 -5.62
N THR A 275 25.40 7.59 -4.59
CA THR A 275 25.15 8.52 -3.47
C THR A 275 26.44 8.87 -2.74
N GLU A 276 27.26 7.89 -2.39
CA GLU A 276 28.53 8.13 -1.68
C GLU A 276 29.51 8.98 -2.49
N GLN A 277 29.58 8.80 -3.80
CA GLN A 277 30.43 9.61 -4.69
C GLN A 277 30.03 11.08 -4.64
N ASN A 278 28.73 11.39 -4.78
CA ASN A 278 28.27 12.78 -4.75
C ASN A 278 28.35 13.41 -3.36
N VAL A 279 28.17 12.63 -2.28
CA VAL A 279 28.37 13.08 -0.89
C VAL A 279 29.78 13.57 -0.69
N ARG A 280 30.80 12.80 -1.11
CA ARG A 280 32.22 13.22 -0.98
C ARG A 280 32.49 14.55 -1.68
N VAL A 281 31.95 14.75 -2.88
CA VAL A 281 32.09 16.01 -3.61
C VAL A 281 31.42 17.16 -2.86
N SER A 282 30.21 16.94 -2.34
CA SER A 282 29.48 17.95 -1.59
C SER A 282 30.18 18.32 -0.29
N LEU A 283 30.66 17.35 0.48
CA LEU A 283 31.38 17.61 1.74
C LEU A 283 32.71 18.31 1.50
N ALA A 284 33.44 17.97 0.41
CA ALA A 284 34.66 18.67 0.02
C ALA A 284 34.43 20.15 -0.37
N SER A 285 33.19 20.55 -0.65
CA SER A 285 32.82 21.94 -0.96
C SER A 285 32.55 22.82 0.28
N LEU A 286 32.55 22.22 1.47
CA LEU A 286 32.42 22.97 2.73
C LEU A 286 33.58 23.94 2.92
N ARG A 287 33.26 25.11 3.44
CA ARG A 287 34.22 26.22 3.64
C ARG A 287 34.65 26.33 5.12
N PRO A 288 35.77 26.98 5.40
CA PRO A 288 36.09 27.34 6.76
C PRO A 288 34.92 28.13 7.38
N GLY A 289 34.43 27.70 8.54
CA GLY A 289 33.25 28.27 9.20
C GLY A 289 31.95 27.51 9.01
N ASP A 290 31.87 26.65 8.01
CA ASP A 290 30.77 25.67 7.91
C ASP A 290 30.86 24.61 9.00
N VAL A 291 29.73 23.98 9.33
CA VAL A 291 29.67 22.94 10.37
C VAL A 291 29.15 21.65 9.72
N LEU A 292 29.93 20.58 9.87
CA LEU A 292 29.50 19.23 9.48
C LEU A 292 29.05 18.46 10.72
N ILE A 293 27.86 17.89 10.68
CA ILE A 293 27.28 17.02 11.71
C ILE A 293 27.09 15.63 11.10
N GLU A 294 27.75 14.63 11.66
CA GLU A 294 27.68 13.24 11.23
C GLU A 294 27.29 12.36 12.42
N PRO A 295 25.98 12.04 12.57
CA PRO A 295 25.54 11.12 13.62
C PRO A 295 26.14 9.73 13.45
N GLU A 296 26.62 9.13 14.54
CA GLU A 296 27.16 7.78 14.55
C GLU A 296 26.03 6.73 14.52
N LEU A 297 25.47 6.50 13.35
CA LEU A 297 24.31 5.61 13.14
C LEU A 297 24.71 4.14 12.91
N GLY A 298 25.98 3.82 12.88
CA GLY A 298 26.49 2.46 12.71
C GLY A 298 25.86 1.70 11.55
N ASP A 299 25.57 0.42 11.78
CA ASP A 299 24.93 -0.49 10.79
C ASP A 299 23.39 -0.37 10.76
N PHE A 300 22.80 0.70 11.34
CA PHE A 300 21.34 0.90 11.30
C PHE A 300 20.85 0.97 9.84
N SER A 301 19.88 0.13 9.51
CA SER A 301 19.38 0.02 8.14
C SER A 301 18.57 1.26 7.73
N ALA A 302 18.84 1.79 6.53
CA ALA A 302 18.02 2.83 5.93
C ALA A 302 16.54 2.41 5.71
N ALA A 303 16.25 1.11 5.73
CA ALA A 303 14.89 0.55 5.59
C ALA A 303 14.19 0.28 6.94
N ASP A 304 14.86 0.43 8.06
CA ASP A 304 14.30 0.15 9.40
C ASP A 304 13.54 1.36 9.97
N PHE A 305 12.42 1.70 9.34
CA PHE A 305 11.60 2.83 9.76
C PHE A 305 10.89 2.60 11.11
N GLU A 306 10.57 1.36 11.47
CA GLU A 306 9.90 1.04 12.75
C GLU A 306 10.73 1.47 13.96
N ASN A 307 12.06 1.34 13.87
CA ASN A 307 12.98 1.70 14.92
C ASN A 307 13.61 3.09 14.74
N GLY A 308 13.23 3.83 13.70
CA GLY A 308 13.82 5.12 13.34
C GLY A 308 13.81 6.15 14.47
N MET A 309 12.76 6.17 15.31
CA MET A 309 12.63 7.09 16.45
C MET A 309 13.77 6.95 17.47
N THR A 310 14.39 5.78 17.55
CA THR A 310 15.55 5.55 18.46
C THR A 310 16.80 6.33 18.06
N LEU A 311 16.81 6.91 16.86
CA LEU A 311 17.94 7.68 16.32
C LEU A 311 17.92 9.18 16.69
N ILE A 312 16.82 9.69 17.23
CA ILE A 312 16.71 11.09 17.65
C ILE A 312 17.82 11.45 18.67
N PRO A 313 18.03 10.67 19.77
CA PRO A 313 19.11 10.95 20.71
C PRO A 313 20.50 10.92 20.07
N THR A 314 20.72 10.06 19.08
CA THR A 314 22.01 10.00 18.36
C THR A 314 22.23 11.28 17.53
N GLY A 315 21.18 11.82 16.91
CA GLY A 315 21.21 13.11 16.23
C GLY A 315 21.52 14.27 17.20
N GLU A 316 20.89 14.27 18.38
CA GLU A 316 21.17 15.25 19.42
C GLU A 316 22.64 15.19 19.89
N ALA A 317 23.17 14.00 20.16
CA ALA A 317 24.53 13.79 20.57
C ALA A 317 25.53 14.30 19.54
N ALA A 318 25.32 14.02 18.26
CA ALA A 318 26.17 14.48 17.17
C ALA A 318 26.18 16.01 17.03
N ALA A 319 25.02 16.65 17.16
CA ALA A 319 24.93 18.11 17.14
C ALA A 319 25.64 18.73 18.38
N ARG A 320 25.46 18.15 19.57
CA ARG A 320 26.17 18.61 20.80
C ARG A 320 27.69 18.43 20.71
N ALA A 321 28.15 17.38 20.01
CA ALA A 321 29.58 17.21 19.74
C ALA A 321 30.19 18.40 18.95
N GLN A 322 29.40 19.07 18.12
CA GLN A 322 29.77 20.26 17.36
C GLN A 322 29.43 21.59 18.08
N ALA A 323 29.08 21.54 19.38
CA ALA A 323 28.60 22.72 20.13
C ALA A 323 29.57 23.91 20.08
N GLN A 324 30.89 23.68 20.06
CA GLN A 324 31.86 24.76 19.97
C GLN A 324 31.78 25.53 18.64
N ALA A 325 31.64 24.84 17.55
CA ALA A 325 31.47 25.43 16.22
C ALA A 325 30.09 26.10 16.09
N LEU A 326 29.04 25.45 16.58
CA LEU A 326 27.66 25.93 16.55
C LEU A 326 27.43 27.19 17.38
N ARG A 327 28.10 27.35 18.53
CA ARG A 327 28.00 28.55 19.38
C ARG A 327 28.32 29.85 18.64
N ARG A 328 29.18 29.82 17.62
CA ARG A 328 29.49 31.01 16.81
C ARG A 328 28.29 31.51 15.99
N LEU A 329 27.29 30.65 15.77
CA LEU A 329 26.08 30.93 15.01
C LEU A 329 24.88 31.23 15.92
N SER A 330 25.05 31.04 17.25
CA SER A 330 24.03 31.34 18.26
C SER A 330 23.80 32.84 18.37
N VAL A 331 22.55 33.23 18.56
CA VAL A 331 22.18 34.62 18.82
C VAL A 331 21.67 34.80 20.25
N SER A 332 21.47 36.05 20.66
CA SER A 332 20.84 36.35 21.95
C SER A 332 19.42 35.78 21.99
N GLU A 333 18.90 35.56 23.22
CA GLU A 333 17.52 35.11 23.38
C GLU A 333 16.50 36.11 22.80
N ALA A 334 16.79 37.40 22.89
CA ALA A 334 15.95 38.45 22.34
C ALA A 334 15.89 38.37 20.79
N ASP A 335 17.07 38.23 20.16
CA ASP A 335 17.17 38.13 18.69
C ASP A 335 16.55 36.84 18.20
N TYR A 336 16.71 35.73 18.92
CA TYR A 336 16.09 34.46 18.59
C TYR A 336 14.56 34.54 18.67
N ARG A 337 14.02 35.21 19.69
CA ARG A 337 12.57 35.45 19.80
C ARG A 337 12.04 36.29 18.63
N VAL A 338 12.79 37.31 18.20
CA VAL A 338 12.43 38.12 17.03
C VAL A 338 12.42 37.26 15.77
N TRP A 339 13.44 36.44 15.56
CA TRP A 339 13.48 35.51 14.43
C TRP A 339 12.32 34.50 14.48
N ARG A 340 12.06 33.84 15.61
CA ARG A 340 10.94 32.93 15.80
C ARG A 340 9.57 33.60 15.47
N ALA A 341 9.40 34.81 15.95
CA ALA A 341 8.20 35.59 15.67
C ALA A 341 8.08 35.91 14.17
N SER A 342 9.17 36.19 13.48
CA SER A 342 9.17 36.42 12.03
C SER A 342 8.82 35.17 11.24
N VAL A 343 9.29 33.99 11.66
CA VAL A 343 8.92 32.69 11.08
C VAL A 343 7.43 32.40 11.31
N ALA A 344 6.96 32.57 12.55
CA ALA A 344 5.54 32.36 12.89
C ALA A 344 4.60 33.30 12.12
N ALA A 345 5.01 34.55 11.88
CA ALA A 345 4.20 35.52 11.13
C ALA A 345 4.07 35.19 9.63
N ARG A 346 4.95 34.32 9.11
CA ARG A 346 4.87 33.84 7.72
C ARG A 346 4.02 32.59 7.58
N VAL A 347 3.61 31.93 8.68
CA VAL A 347 2.67 30.82 8.60
C VAL A 347 1.32 31.37 8.11
N PRO A 348 0.83 30.95 6.94
CA PRO A 348 -0.38 31.52 6.36
C PRO A 348 -1.62 31.12 7.17
N VAL A 349 -2.61 32.01 7.17
CA VAL A 349 -3.95 31.65 7.65
C VAL A 349 -4.63 30.80 6.59
N VAL A 350 -4.87 29.56 6.93
CA VAL A 350 -5.44 28.55 6.02
C VAL A 350 -6.97 28.74 5.94
N PRO A 351 -7.54 29.01 4.74
CA PRO A 351 -8.98 29.05 4.58
C PRO A 351 -9.65 27.70 4.86
N ALA A 352 -10.89 27.71 5.32
CA ALA A 352 -11.70 26.52 5.41
C ALA A 352 -11.97 25.95 4.00
N VAL A 353 -12.02 24.63 3.89
CA VAL A 353 -12.37 23.97 2.63
C VAL A 353 -13.83 24.24 2.33
N SER A 354 -14.10 24.89 1.19
CA SER A 354 -15.43 25.25 0.73
C SER A 354 -15.97 24.29 -0.34
N GLU A 355 -15.07 23.57 -1.02
CA GLU A 355 -15.43 22.79 -2.18
C GLU A 355 -14.47 21.60 -2.39
N ILE A 356 -15.04 20.48 -2.86
CA ILE A 356 -14.27 19.33 -3.37
C ILE A 356 -14.67 19.13 -4.83
N ARG A 357 -13.68 19.15 -5.73
CA ARG A 357 -13.84 18.89 -7.17
C ARG A 357 -13.11 17.65 -7.57
N VAL A 358 -13.62 16.95 -8.58
CA VAL A 358 -12.92 15.86 -9.23
C VAL A 358 -12.36 16.38 -10.54
N ALA A 359 -11.03 16.33 -10.66
CA ALA A 359 -10.37 16.66 -11.91
C ALA A 359 -10.67 15.60 -12.97
N ASP A 360 -11.06 16.02 -14.17
CA ASP A 360 -11.14 15.11 -15.30
C ASP A 360 -9.72 14.69 -15.71
N SER A 361 -9.38 13.45 -15.43
CA SER A 361 -8.06 12.89 -15.74
C SER A 361 -7.96 12.36 -17.17
N GLY A 362 -9.04 12.47 -17.99
CA GLY A 362 -9.10 11.84 -19.31
C GLY A 362 -9.00 10.30 -19.22
N SER A 363 -9.13 9.74 -18.02
CA SER A 363 -8.93 8.33 -17.76
C SER A 363 -10.14 7.50 -18.20
N ARG A 364 -9.91 6.21 -18.45
CA ARG A 364 -10.98 5.26 -18.76
C ARG A 364 -11.96 5.07 -17.61
N VAL A 365 -11.52 5.31 -16.39
CA VAL A 365 -12.37 5.27 -15.21
C VAL A 365 -13.21 6.54 -15.19
N ASN A 366 -14.52 6.38 -15.21
CA ASN A 366 -15.44 7.51 -15.22
C ASN A 366 -15.27 8.38 -13.95
N SER A 367 -14.99 9.68 -14.10
CA SER A 367 -14.81 10.64 -13.00
C SER A 367 -16.01 10.67 -12.03
N GLN A 368 -17.22 10.44 -12.53
CA GLN A 368 -18.42 10.31 -11.70
C GLN A 368 -18.34 9.20 -10.63
N VAL A 369 -17.39 8.23 -10.78
CA VAL A 369 -17.08 7.27 -9.69
C VAL A 369 -16.58 8.01 -8.48
N LEU A 370 -15.57 8.86 -8.70
CA LEU A 370 -14.92 9.61 -7.62
C LEU A 370 -15.93 10.54 -6.95
N GLU A 371 -16.71 11.27 -7.72
CA GLU A 371 -17.74 12.20 -7.21
C GLU A 371 -18.73 11.48 -6.31
N ARG A 372 -19.34 10.39 -6.80
CA ARG A 372 -20.33 9.62 -6.03
C ARG A 372 -19.74 8.92 -4.80
N GLU A 373 -18.52 8.45 -4.91
CA GLU A 373 -17.86 7.82 -3.77
C GLU A 373 -17.44 8.85 -2.72
N LEU A 374 -16.96 10.02 -3.13
CA LEU A 374 -16.65 11.11 -2.23
C LEU A 374 -17.91 11.63 -1.52
N ALA A 375 -19.06 11.69 -2.21
CA ALA A 375 -20.34 12.06 -1.61
C ALA A 375 -20.81 11.14 -0.47
N LYS A 376 -20.22 9.93 -0.32
CA LYS A 376 -20.52 8.97 0.76
C LYS A 376 -19.54 9.07 1.94
N THR A 377 -18.69 10.10 2.01
CA THR A 377 -17.65 10.22 3.03
C THR A 377 -18.28 10.32 4.42
N PRO A 378 -18.00 9.37 5.36
CA PRO A 378 -18.55 9.43 6.71
C PRO A 378 -18.04 10.66 7.49
N GLY A 379 -18.89 11.27 8.29
CA GLY A 379 -18.54 12.43 9.12
C GLY A 379 -18.34 13.73 8.35
N THR A 380 -18.48 13.71 7.03
CA THR A 380 -18.45 14.91 6.18
C THR A 380 -19.70 14.90 5.31
N THR A 381 -20.59 15.85 5.50
CA THR A 381 -21.76 16.01 4.63
C THR A 381 -21.30 16.73 3.36
N LEU A 382 -21.24 16.01 2.26
CA LEU A 382 -20.94 16.56 0.94
C LEU A 382 -22.24 16.75 0.18
N ARG A 383 -22.52 17.97 -0.25
CA ARG A 383 -23.73 18.30 -1.02
C ARG A 383 -23.35 18.66 -2.44
N PRO A 384 -24.05 18.15 -3.46
CA PRO A 384 -23.87 18.63 -4.84
C PRO A 384 -24.18 20.12 -4.90
N THR A 385 -23.32 20.88 -5.55
CA THR A 385 -23.56 22.29 -5.90
C THR A 385 -24.03 22.40 -7.34
N ALA A 386 -24.47 23.59 -7.76
CA ALA A 386 -24.95 23.82 -9.12
C ALA A 386 -23.91 23.53 -10.22
N ASP A 387 -22.62 23.50 -9.89
CA ASP A 387 -21.50 23.29 -10.80
C ASP A 387 -20.87 21.87 -10.66
N ASP A 388 -21.65 20.85 -10.25
CA ASP A 388 -21.17 19.48 -10.00
C ASP A 388 -20.04 19.35 -8.95
N ALA A 389 -19.79 20.39 -8.17
CA ALA A 389 -18.88 20.38 -7.04
C ALA A 389 -19.56 19.87 -5.75
N LEU A 390 -18.77 19.41 -4.79
CA LEU A 390 -19.24 18.92 -3.51
C LEU A 390 -18.87 19.92 -2.42
N ALA A 391 -19.86 20.47 -1.70
CA ALA A 391 -19.64 21.37 -0.58
C ALA A 391 -19.57 20.60 0.74
N PRO A 392 -18.44 20.64 1.49
CA PRO A 392 -18.30 19.98 2.78
C PRO A 392 -18.90 20.84 3.89
N GLU A 393 -19.71 20.23 4.78
CA GLU A 393 -20.19 20.90 5.99
C GLU A 393 -19.17 20.81 7.14
N ASN A 394 -18.53 19.65 7.29
CA ASN A 394 -17.49 19.38 8.30
C ASN A 394 -16.32 18.66 7.64
N PHE A 395 -15.41 19.40 7.04
CA PHE A 395 -14.27 18.82 6.31
C PHE A 395 -13.19 18.30 7.27
N SER A 396 -12.73 17.08 7.03
CA SER A 396 -11.56 16.49 7.68
C SER A 396 -10.66 15.81 6.63
N LEU A 397 -9.39 16.15 6.65
CA LEU A 397 -8.37 15.49 5.79
C LEU A 397 -8.25 13.99 6.08
N GLU A 398 -8.33 13.60 7.34
CA GLU A 398 -8.28 12.20 7.74
C GLU A 398 -9.43 11.40 7.10
N HIS A 399 -10.65 11.95 7.15
CA HIS A 399 -11.81 11.32 6.50
C HIS A 399 -11.66 11.26 4.98
N LEU A 400 -11.15 12.33 4.35
CA LEU A 400 -10.87 12.34 2.91
C LEU A 400 -9.84 11.28 2.55
N ASN A 401 -8.70 11.23 3.25
CA ASN A 401 -7.63 10.27 3.03
C ASN A 401 -8.16 8.83 3.15
N THR A 402 -8.88 8.52 4.24
CA THR A 402 -9.52 7.21 4.43
C THR A 402 -10.45 6.86 3.27
N ARG A 403 -11.22 7.84 2.79
CA ARG A 403 -12.14 7.63 1.67
C ARG A 403 -11.42 7.38 0.36
N LEU A 404 -10.36 8.13 0.08
CA LEU A 404 -9.52 7.94 -1.10
C LEU A 404 -8.82 6.56 -1.09
N GLU A 405 -8.38 6.09 0.07
CA GLU A 405 -7.84 4.73 0.23
C GLU A 405 -8.89 3.65 -0.07
N GLN A 406 -10.14 3.83 0.38
CA GLN A 406 -11.24 2.90 0.05
C GLN A 406 -11.53 2.87 -1.45
N ILE A 407 -11.52 4.04 -2.10
CA ILE A 407 -11.70 4.14 -3.55
C ILE A 407 -10.54 3.47 -4.29
N TYR A 408 -9.31 3.72 -3.85
CA TYR A 408 -8.12 3.05 -4.39
C TYR A 408 -8.21 1.52 -4.25
N GLY A 409 -8.74 1.03 -3.14
CA GLY A 409 -8.96 -0.39 -2.85
C GLY A 409 -9.87 -1.12 -3.84
N ARG A 410 -10.59 -0.42 -4.73
CA ARG A 410 -11.33 -1.01 -5.84
C ARG A 410 -10.40 -1.65 -6.88
N GLY A 411 -9.13 -1.20 -6.94
CA GLY A 411 -8.11 -1.72 -7.84
C GLY A 411 -8.13 -1.12 -9.24
N ASP A 412 -8.89 -0.03 -9.45
CA ASP A 412 -9.02 0.65 -10.74
C ASP A 412 -7.89 1.67 -10.99
N PHE A 413 -7.33 2.22 -9.92
CA PHE A 413 -6.38 3.32 -9.96
C PHE A 413 -4.95 2.85 -9.66
N GLU A 414 -3.99 3.48 -10.34
CA GLU A 414 -2.57 3.38 -10.04
C GLU A 414 -2.21 4.30 -8.87
N ARG A 415 -2.83 5.48 -8.84
CA ARG A 415 -2.59 6.52 -7.86
C ARG A 415 -3.85 7.36 -7.62
N MET A 416 -4.08 7.69 -6.37
CA MET A 416 -5.01 8.75 -5.97
C MET A 416 -4.18 9.94 -5.52
N ASP A 417 -4.58 11.12 -5.95
CA ASP A 417 -3.91 12.39 -5.66
C ASP A 417 -4.94 13.47 -5.39
N TYR A 418 -4.60 14.47 -4.62
CA TYR A 418 -5.40 15.69 -4.50
C TYR A 418 -4.49 16.90 -4.30
N SER A 419 -4.94 18.05 -4.75
CA SER A 419 -4.31 19.34 -4.50
C SER A 419 -5.27 20.27 -3.78
N MET A 420 -4.71 21.20 -3.00
CA MET A 420 -5.46 22.25 -2.34
C MET A 420 -5.16 23.56 -3.05
N ILE A 421 -6.21 24.22 -3.50
CA ILE A 421 -6.10 25.46 -4.28
C ILE A 421 -6.83 26.57 -3.51
N ASP A 422 -6.08 27.57 -3.05
CA ASP A 422 -6.61 28.72 -2.36
C ASP A 422 -6.86 29.87 -3.34
N ARG A 423 -8.09 30.30 -3.44
CA ARG A 423 -8.49 31.46 -4.29
C ARG A 423 -9.47 32.34 -3.51
N GLN A 424 -9.20 33.63 -3.46
CA GLN A 424 -10.10 34.64 -2.89
C GLN A 424 -10.64 34.29 -1.49
N GLY A 425 -9.78 33.72 -0.63
CA GLY A 425 -10.15 33.38 0.75
C GLY A 425 -10.98 32.10 0.90
N THR A 426 -11.10 31.29 -0.16
CA THR A 426 -11.73 29.96 -0.14
C THR A 426 -10.72 28.90 -0.56
N ARG A 427 -10.85 27.69 0.00
CA ARG A 427 -10.01 26.53 -0.36
C ARG A 427 -10.85 25.49 -1.10
N THR A 428 -10.38 25.10 -2.28
CA THR A 428 -10.93 23.99 -3.06
C THR A 428 -9.97 22.79 -2.98
N VAL A 429 -10.49 21.61 -2.72
CA VAL A 429 -9.76 20.35 -2.83
C VAL A 429 -10.05 19.73 -4.20
N GLU A 430 -9.04 19.66 -5.06
CA GLU A 430 -9.14 19.01 -6.36
C GLU A 430 -8.60 17.58 -6.27
N VAL A 431 -9.48 16.59 -6.38
CA VAL A 431 -9.14 15.16 -6.33
C VAL A 431 -8.94 14.62 -7.74
N ARG A 432 -7.86 13.85 -7.93
CA ARG A 432 -7.54 13.19 -9.20
C ARG A 432 -7.27 11.71 -8.98
N GLY A 433 -7.94 10.85 -9.76
CA GLY A 433 -7.63 9.43 -9.86
C GLY A 433 -6.89 9.12 -11.15
N VAL A 434 -5.70 8.56 -11.06
CA VAL A 434 -4.92 8.11 -12.23
C VAL A 434 -5.19 6.63 -12.44
N ALA A 435 -5.80 6.27 -13.58
CA ALA A 435 -6.05 4.87 -13.91
C ALA A 435 -4.73 4.13 -14.18
N LYS A 436 -4.69 2.83 -13.85
CA LYS A 436 -3.50 1.99 -14.04
C LYS A 436 -2.97 2.06 -15.48
N SER A 437 -1.72 2.51 -15.64
CA SER A 437 -1.05 2.67 -16.92
C SER A 437 -0.84 1.34 -17.65
N TRP A 438 -0.77 0.23 -16.90
CA TRP A 438 -0.66 -1.14 -17.42
C TRP A 438 -2.01 -1.81 -17.70
N GLY A 439 -3.14 -1.18 -17.38
CA GLY A 439 -4.48 -1.71 -17.65
C GLY A 439 -5.03 -1.43 -19.06
N PRO A 440 -6.28 -1.83 -19.35
CA PRO A 440 -7.35 -2.39 -18.51
C PRO A 440 -7.35 -3.91 -18.38
N ASN A 441 -6.47 -4.62 -19.08
CA ASN A 441 -6.38 -6.06 -19.07
C ASN A 441 -5.28 -6.48 -18.10
N TYR A 442 -5.60 -7.35 -17.17
CA TYR A 442 -4.69 -7.81 -16.13
C TYR A 442 -4.56 -9.32 -16.15
N VAL A 443 -3.36 -9.81 -15.88
CA VAL A 443 -3.05 -11.21 -15.78
C VAL A 443 -2.35 -11.49 -14.46
N LYS A 444 -2.81 -12.52 -13.75
CA LYS A 444 -2.17 -13.03 -12.53
C LYS A 444 -1.87 -14.51 -12.70
N PHE A 445 -0.75 -14.94 -12.17
CA PHE A 445 -0.34 -16.33 -12.12
C PHE A 445 -0.39 -16.85 -10.71
N GLY A 446 -0.43 -18.17 -10.55
CA GLY A 446 -0.39 -18.79 -9.24
C GLY A 446 0.05 -20.24 -9.30
N LEU A 447 0.51 -20.72 -8.16
CA LEU A 447 0.89 -22.12 -7.96
C LEU A 447 0.23 -22.63 -6.67
N GLY A 448 -0.27 -23.85 -6.72
CA GLY A 448 -0.70 -24.61 -5.56
C GLY A 448 0.06 -25.92 -5.52
N LEU A 449 0.63 -26.24 -4.37
CA LEU A 449 1.27 -27.53 -4.10
C LEU A 449 0.79 -28.02 -2.75
N ALA A 450 0.32 -29.24 -2.69
CA ALA A 450 -0.05 -29.89 -1.45
C ALA A 450 0.44 -31.34 -1.50
N SER A 451 1.13 -31.76 -0.46
CA SER A 451 1.62 -33.14 -0.32
C SER A 451 1.30 -33.67 1.05
N ASP A 452 0.85 -34.91 1.11
CA ASP A 452 0.74 -35.72 2.30
C ASP A 452 1.54 -37.02 2.14
N ALA A 453 1.38 -37.99 3.03
CA ALA A 453 2.15 -39.22 3.01
C ALA A 453 1.89 -40.10 1.76
N GLN A 454 0.76 -39.94 1.08
CA GLN A 454 0.36 -40.83 -0.04
C GLN A 454 0.25 -40.12 -1.37
N GLN A 455 0.05 -38.81 -1.40
CA GLN A 455 -0.19 -38.09 -2.64
C GLN A 455 0.42 -36.69 -2.67
N THR A 456 0.83 -36.29 -3.86
CA THR A 456 1.22 -34.92 -4.14
C THR A 456 0.29 -34.34 -5.19
N ARG A 457 -0.28 -33.19 -4.90
CA ARG A 457 -1.18 -32.44 -5.78
C ARG A 457 -0.53 -31.13 -6.15
N PHE A 458 -0.48 -30.82 -7.43
CA PHE A 458 -0.04 -29.50 -7.86
C PHE A 458 -1.07 -28.86 -8.81
N ASN A 459 -1.13 -27.55 -8.79
CA ASN A 459 -1.97 -26.78 -9.70
C ASN A 459 -1.23 -25.52 -10.16
N VAL A 460 -1.42 -25.16 -11.42
CA VAL A 460 -1.01 -23.88 -11.99
C VAL A 460 -2.26 -23.07 -12.25
N ASN A 461 -2.28 -21.84 -11.76
CA ASN A 461 -3.44 -20.95 -11.88
C ASN A 461 -3.08 -19.78 -12.79
N LEU A 462 -4.01 -19.39 -13.63
CA LEU A 462 -3.96 -18.21 -14.49
C LEU A 462 -5.30 -17.48 -14.37
N SER A 463 -5.27 -16.21 -14.02
CA SER A 463 -6.44 -15.34 -13.99
C SER A 463 -6.23 -14.17 -14.94
N HIS A 464 -7.17 -13.97 -15.86
CA HIS A 464 -7.25 -12.81 -16.74
C HIS A 464 -8.47 -11.99 -16.35
N ARG A 465 -8.33 -10.67 -16.24
CA ARG A 465 -9.40 -9.73 -15.91
C ARG A 465 -9.34 -8.51 -16.82
N SER A 466 -10.43 -8.24 -17.55
CA SER A 466 -10.66 -6.99 -18.28
C SER A 466 -11.64 -6.13 -17.50
N THR A 467 -11.28 -4.88 -17.21
CA THR A 467 -12.10 -3.95 -16.43
C THR A 467 -12.62 -2.80 -17.29
N TRP A 468 -13.68 -2.15 -16.84
CA TRP A 468 -14.25 -0.96 -17.50
C TRP A 468 -14.65 -1.20 -18.96
N LEU A 469 -15.22 -2.39 -19.24
CA LEU A 469 -15.73 -2.73 -20.58
C LEU A 469 -16.86 -1.80 -21.03
N ASN A 470 -17.51 -1.15 -20.10
CA ASN A 470 -18.49 -0.09 -20.36
C ASN A 470 -18.50 0.97 -19.24
N ARG A 471 -19.23 2.08 -19.44
CA ARG A 471 -19.32 3.19 -18.49
C ARG A 471 -19.94 2.82 -17.12
N ARG A 472 -20.54 1.63 -16.97
CA ARG A 472 -21.09 1.13 -15.69
C ARG A 472 -20.07 0.32 -14.90
N GLY A 473 -18.86 0.12 -15.42
CA GLY A 473 -17.79 -0.65 -14.76
C GLY A 473 -17.97 -2.16 -14.93
N ALA A 474 -18.42 -2.61 -16.10
CA ALA A 474 -18.47 -4.04 -16.40
C ALA A 474 -17.07 -4.65 -16.45
N GLU A 475 -16.97 -5.91 -16.00
CA GLU A 475 -15.74 -6.68 -16.00
C GLU A 475 -15.93 -8.03 -16.66
N TRP A 476 -14.89 -8.53 -17.31
CA TRP A 476 -14.81 -9.88 -17.81
C TRP A 476 -13.62 -10.59 -17.18
N ARG A 477 -13.90 -11.67 -16.48
CA ARG A 477 -12.90 -12.46 -15.76
C ARG A 477 -12.85 -13.88 -16.31
N ASN A 478 -11.65 -14.38 -16.54
CA ASN A 478 -11.38 -15.75 -16.99
C ASN A 478 -10.34 -16.37 -16.05
N ASP A 479 -10.72 -17.42 -15.34
CA ASP A 479 -9.86 -18.14 -14.43
C ASP A 479 -9.63 -19.56 -14.97
N LEU A 480 -8.34 -19.95 -15.09
CA LEU A 480 -7.91 -21.25 -15.54
C LEU A 480 -7.04 -21.89 -14.47
N GLN A 481 -7.34 -23.12 -14.09
CA GLN A 481 -6.47 -23.97 -13.29
C GLN A 481 -6.16 -25.25 -14.05
N LEU A 482 -4.89 -25.64 -14.07
CA LEU A 482 -4.41 -26.89 -14.64
C LEU A 482 -3.64 -27.65 -13.55
N GLY A 483 -3.78 -28.97 -13.54
CA GLY A 483 -3.09 -29.85 -12.59
C GLY A 483 -4.01 -30.96 -12.07
N TYR A 484 -3.95 -31.21 -10.76
CA TYR A 484 -4.74 -32.24 -10.09
C TYR A 484 -6.24 -32.00 -10.26
N ARG A 485 -6.70 -30.77 -10.01
CA ARG A 485 -8.02 -30.27 -10.39
C ARG A 485 -7.86 -29.35 -11.58
N LYS A 486 -8.76 -29.47 -12.57
CA LYS A 486 -8.77 -28.57 -13.71
C LYS A 486 -10.08 -27.81 -13.72
N PHE A 487 -10.01 -26.51 -13.91
CA PHE A 487 -11.20 -25.72 -14.16
C PHE A 487 -10.93 -24.57 -15.11
N PHE A 488 -11.96 -24.16 -15.79
CA PHE A 488 -12.03 -22.91 -16.53
C PHE A 488 -13.36 -22.25 -16.19
N THR A 489 -13.29 -21.03 -15.67
CA THR A 489 -14.46 -20.20 -15.37
C THR A 489 -14.35 -18.91 -16.17
N SER A 490 -15.41 -18.55 -16.89
CA SER A 490 -15.54 -17.27 -17.59
C SER A 490 -16.79 -16.55 -17.07
N GLU A 491 -16.59 -15.40 -16.42
CA GLU A 491 -17.66 -14.60 -15.82
C GLU A 491 -17.68 -13.19 -16.41
N PHE A 492 -18.83 -12.77 -16.92
CA PHE A 492 -19.08 -11.40 -17.29
C PHE A 492 -19.92 -10.73 -16.19
N PHE A 493 -19.29 -9.85 -15.44
CA PHE A 493 -19.91 -9.11 -14.33
C PHE A 493 -20.45 -7.77 -14.81
N GLN A 494 -21.74 -7.52 -14.64
CA GLN A 494 -22.40 -6.29 -15.05
C GLN A 494 -23.18 -5.66 -13.88
N PRO A 495 -22.70 -4.54 -13.30
CA PRO A 495 -23.52 -3.73 -12.40
C PRO A 495 -24.76 -3.19 -13.11
N PHE A 496 -25.92 -3.18 -12.46
CA PHE A 496 -27.16 -2.65 -13.06
C PHE A 496 -27.11 -1.16 -13.34
N ALA A 497 -26.50 -0.44 -12.41
CA ALA A 497 -26.21 0.97 -12.59
C ALA A 497 -24.74 1.20 -12.22
N PHE A 498 -24.25 2.36 -12.60
CA PHE A 498 -22.96 2.83 -12.18
C PHE A 498 -22.86 2.82 -10.64
N ASN A 499 -21.81 2.17 -10.10
CA ASN A 499 -21.60 1.99 -8.65
C ASN A 499 -22.77 1.32 -7.90
N SER A 500 -23.56 0.50 -8.58
CA SER A 500 -24.63 -0.29 -7.97
C SER A 500 -24.06 -1.43 -7.15
N ALA A 501 -24.64 -1.67 -5.97
CA ALA A 501 -24.41 -2.91 -5.24
C ALA A 501 -24.97 -4.11 -5.97
N ALA A 502 -26.07 -3.91 -6.73
CA ALA A 502 -26.74 -4.97 -7.47
C ALA A 502 -26.10 -5.20 -8.83
N PHE A 503 -25.97 -6.47 -9.20
CA PHE A 503 -25.37 -6.91 -10.47
C PHE A 503 -26.03 -8.14 -11.06
N VAL A 504 -25.74 -8.38 -12.33
CA VAL A 504 -25.98 -9.66 -13.02
C VAL A 504 -24.65 -10.20 -13.52
N ALA A 505 -24.46 -11.53 -13.46
CA ALA A 505 -23.23 -12.17 -13.89
C ALA A 505 -23.49 -13.50 -14.60
N PRO A 506 -23.68 -13.50 -15.94
CA PRO A 506 -23.60 -14.74 -16.72
C PRO A 506 -22.20 -15.34 -16.58
N ARG A 507 -22.14 -16.67 -16.39
CA ARG A 507 -20.92 -17.42 -16.12
C ARG A 507 -20.94 -18.78 -16.78
N ILE A 508 -19.79 -19.23 -17.27
CA ILE A 508 -19.56 -20.59 -17.77
C ILE A 508 -18.51 -21.24 -16.87
N ASP A 509 -18.80 -22.45 -16.41
CA ASP A 509 -17.89 -23.26 -15.61
C ASP A 509 -17.64 -24.60 -16.30
N LEU A 510 -16.37 -24.88 -16.58
CA LEU A 510 -15.87 -26.18 -17.02
C LEU A 510 -14.95 -26.71 -15.93
N GLN A 511 -15.22 -27.89 -15.40
CA GLN A 511 -14.43 -28.47 -14.32
C GLN A 511 -14.16 -29.96 -14.60
N ASP A 512 -12.98 -30.43 -14.14
CA ASP A 512 -12.56 -31.83 -14.12
C ASP A 512 -11.95 -32.11 -12.75
N VAL A 513 -12.71 -32.76 -11.88
CA VAL A 513 -12.42 -32.93 -10.46
C VAL A 513 -12.29 -34.42 -10.13
N PRO A 514 -11.16 -34.88 -9.56
CA PRO A 514 -11.06 -36.23 -9.04
C PRO A 514 -11.77 -36.35 -7.68
N ILE A 515 -12.55 -37.40 -7.49
CA ILE A 515 -13.17 -37.80 -6.24
C ILE A 515 -12.56 -39.13 -5.83
N SER A 516 -11.77 -39.14 -4.78
CA SER A 516 -11.09 -40.33 -4.27
C SER A 516 -11.90 -40.99 -3.15
N TYR A 517 -11.88 -42.32 -3.11
CA TYR A 517 -12.48 -43.14 -2.06
C TYR A 517 -11.39 -43.90 -1.31
N TYR A 518 -11.54 -43.95 -0.01
CA TYR A 518 -10.58 -44.57 0.90
C TYR A 518 -11.24 -45.68 1.72
N LEU A 519 -10.46 -46.71 2.03
CA LEU A 519 -10.81 -47.76 2.98
C LEU A 519 -9.61 -48.02 3.88
N ASN A 520 -9.78 -47.85 5.19
CA ASN A 520 -8.70 -48.00 6.18
C ASN A 520 -7.44 -47.21 5.83
N GLY A 521 -7.60 -45.93 5.48
CA GLY A 521 -6.51 -45.04 5.12
C GLY A 521 -5.91 -45.25 3.70
N ASN A 522 -6.30 -46.32 2.99
CA ASN A 522 -5.79 -46.60 1.64
C ASN A 522 -6.79 -46.15 0.57
N ARG A 523 -6.29 -45.48 -0.47
CA ARG A 523 -7.10 -45.07 -1.61
C ARG A 523 -7.47 -46.30 -2.47
N ILE A 524 -8.75 -46.64 -2.51
CA ILE A 524 -9.28 -47.82 -3.20
C ILE A 524 -9.89 -47.52 -4.54
N GLY A 525 -10.23 -46.27 -4.87
CA GLY A 525 -10.79 -45.89 -6.13
C GLY A 525 -10.81 -44.38 -6.34
N GLU A 526 -10.93 -43.96 -7.59
CA GLU A 526 -11.04 -42.56 -7.99
C GLU A 526 -11.99 -42.42 -9.20
N TYR A 527 -12.95 -41.49 -9.07
CA TYR A 527 -13.76 -41.01 -10.20
C TYR A 527 -13.28 -39.65 -10.67
N ARG A 528 -13.27 -39.43 -11.96
CA ARG A 528 -13.10 -38.10 -12.55
C ARG A 528 -14.47 -37.56 -12.98
N VAL A 529 -14.88 -36.49 -12.37
CA VAL A 529 -16.18 -35.85 -12.58
C VAL A 529 -15.96 -34.55 -13.36
N LYS A 530 -16.53 -34.53 -14.58
CA LYS A 530 -16.45 -33.40 -15.50
C LYS A 530 -17.77 -32.66 -15.51
N PHE A 531 -17.73 -31.37 -15.28
CA PHE A 531 -18.89 -30.48 -15.34
C PHE A 531 -18.72 -29.48 -16.47
N ALA A 532 -19.79 -29.23 -17.19
CA ALA A 532 -19.92 -28.12 -18.13
C ALA A 532 -21.25 -27.43 -17.84
N ARG A 533 -21.22 -26.25 -17.18
CA ARG A 533 -22.42 -25.54 -16.73
C ARG A 533 -22.40 -24.09 -17.20
N ALA A 534 -23.56 -23.60 -17.59
CA ALA A 534 -23.82 -22.17 -17.78
C ALA A 534 -24.71 -21.68 -16.63
N HIS A 535 -24.37 -20.55 -16.07
CA HIS A 535 -25.07 -19.91 -14.96
C HIS A 535 -25.55 -18.52 -15.35
N LEU A 536 -26.65 -18.10 -14.76
CA LEU A 536 -27.08 -16.72 -14.75
C LEU A 536 -27.31 -16.31 -13.30
N ASP A 537 -26.38 -15.53 -12.77
CA ASP A 537 -26.35 -15.14 -11.38
C ASP A 537 -26.84 -13.68 -11.22
N PHE A 538 -27.60 -13.40 -10.16
CA PHE A 538 -27.96 -12.08 -9.68
C PHE A 538 -27.42 -11.91 -8.27
N GLY A 539 -26.95 -10.72 -7.92
CA GLY A 539 -26.37 -10.54 -6.61
C GLY A 539 -26.29 -9.10 -6.12
N LEU A 540 -25.94 -9.00 -4.83
CA LEU A 540 -25.65 -7.76 -4.16
C LEU A 540 -24.23 -7.86 -3.57
N GLN A 541 -23.42 -6.82 -3.75
CA GLN A 541 -22.06 -6.77 -3.21
C GLN A 541 -21.79 -5.50 -2.40
N SER A 542 -20.90 -5.60 -1.44
CA SER A 542 -20.40 -4.48 -0.64
C SER A 542 -18.96 -4.74 -0.19
N LYS A 543 -18.39 -3.86 0.64
CA LYS A 543 -17.11 -4.15 1.32
C LYS A 543 -17.23 -5.26 2.37
N PHE A 544 -18.44 -5.52 2.87
CA PHE A 544 -18.68 -6.56 3.87
C PHE A 544 -18.77 -7.97 3.27
N GLY A 545 -19.18 -8.07 2.00
CA GLY A 545 -19.37 -9.36 1.35
C GLY A 545 -20.25 -9.30 0.12
N GLU A 546 -20.77 -10.47 -0.25
CA GLU A 546 -21.62 -10.67 -1.44
C GLU A 546 -22.74 -11.67 -1.13
N ILE A 547 -23.92 -11.40 -1.64
CA ILE A 547 -25.03 -12.38 -1.72
C ILE A 547 -25.32 -12.59 -3.19
N ARG A 548 -25.36 -13.87 -3.61
CA ARG A 548 -25.56 -14.27 -4.99
C ARG A 548 -26.57 -15.41 -5.09
N LEU A 549 -27.49 -15.31 -6.02
CA LEU A 549 -28.43 -16.36 -6.39
C LEU A 549 -28.39 -16.54 -7.90
N GLY A 550 -28.16 -17.75 -8.35
CA GLY A 550 -28.13 -18.10 -9.78
C GLY A 550 -28.92 -19.34 -10.11
N ALA A 551 -29.40 -19.40 -11.34
CA ALA A 551 -29.86 -20.63 -11.97
C ALA A 551 -28.77 -21.16 -12.90
N PHE A 552 -28.67 -22.48 -13.02
CA PHE A 552 -27.72 -23.11 -13.93
C PHE A 552 -28.35 -24.25 -14.73
N ALA A 553 -27.74 -24.49 -15.88
CA ALA A 553 -27.99 -25.67 -16.68
C ALA A 553 -26.68 -26.20 -17.25
N GLY A 554 -26.57 -27.52 -17.40
CA GLY A 554 -25.34 -28.10 -17.89
C GLY A 554 -25.34 -29.62 -17.98
N ARG A 555 -24.17 -30.16 -18.18
CA ARG A 555 -23.93 -31.61 -18.24
C ARG A 555 -22.85 -32.01 -17.26
N LEU A 556 -23.05 -33.17 -16.67
CA LEU A 556 -22.07 -33.88 -15.86
C LEU A 556 -21.74 -35.20 -16.54
N LYS A 557 -20.42 -35.54 -16.52
CA LYS A 557 -19.91 -36.84 -16.91
C LYS A 557 -19.00 -37.35 -15.80
N ALA A 558 -19.22 -38.56 -15.32
CA ALA A 558 -18.39 -39.24 -14.36
C ALA A 558 -17.78 -40.48 -15.00
N ASP A 559 -16.45 -40.54 -15.03
CA ASP A 559 -15.65 -41.64 -15.55
C ASP A 559 -14.82 -42.23 -14.38
N GLU A 560 -14.84 -43.56 -14.25
CA GLU A 560 -13.93 -44.24 -13.33
C GLU A 560 -12.49 -44.14 -13.86
N ASN A 561 -11.58 -43.67 -13.01
CA ASN A 561 -10.16 -43.58 -13.34
C ASN A 561 -9.41 -44.85 -12.92
N PHE A 562 -9.69 -45.32 -11.70
CA PHE A 562 -9.32 -46.66 -11.21
C PHE A 562 -10.22 -47.05 -10.04
N GLY A 563 -10.40 -48.35 -9.79
CA GLY A 563 -11.16 -48.85 -8.66
C GLY A 563 -10.92 -50.33 -8.42
N LEU A 564 -10.96 -50.73 -7.14
CA LEU A 564 -10.96 -52.13 -6.74
C LEU A 564 -12.35 -52.77 -6.88
N PHE A 565 -13.41 -51.95 -6.96
CA PHE A 565 -14.78 -52.36 -7.11
C PHE A 565 -15.50 -51.44 -8.09
N PRO A 566 -16.40 -51.93 -8.96
CA PRO A 566 -17.22 -51.08 -9.80
C PRO A 566 -18.28 -50.38 -8.93
N PHE A 567 -17.99 -49.20 -8.41
CA PHE A 567 -18.96 -48.42 -7.62
C PHE A 567 -20.15 -47.92 -8.44
N ALA A 568 -19.91 -47.60 -9.67
CA ALA A 568 -20.95 -47.29 -10.68
C ALA A 568 -20.34 -47.32 -12.08
N PRO A 569 -21.12 -47.68 -13.13
CA PRO A 569 -20.66 -47.53 -14.49
C PRO A 569 -20.43 -46.05 -14.84
N ASN A 570 -19.59 -45.82 -15.86
CA ASN A 570 -19.45 -44.48 -16.45
C ASN A 570 -20.82 -43.95 -16.86
N PHE A 571 -21.14 -42.71 -16.52
CA PHE A 571 -22.44 -42.14 -16.82
C PHE A 571 -22.35 -40.66 -17.18
N SER A 572 -23.40 -40.16 -17.83
CA SER A 572 -23.54 -38.73 -18.10
C SER A 572 -25.02 -38.36 -17.86
N LEU A 573 -25.20 -37.20 -17.25
CA LEU A 573 -26.54 -36.67 -16.98
C LEU A 573 -26.59 -35.15 -17.22
N THR A 574 -27.78 -34.66 -17.46
CA THR A 574 -28.08 -33.23 -17.50
C THR A 574 -28.32 -32.76 -16.08
N GLN A 575 -27.80 -31.61 -15.74
CA GLN A 575 -28.04 -30.94 -14.45
C GLN A 575 -28.68 -29.58 -14.71
N VAL A 576 -29.80 -29.33 -14.03
CA VAL A 576 -30.48 -28.04 -13.99
C VAL A 576 -30.81 -27.74 -12.54
N GLY A 577 -30.58 -26.50 -12.10
CA GLY A 577 -30.80 -26.17 -10.69
C GLY A 577 -30.42 -24.75 -10.32
N TYR A 578 -30.13 -24.55 -9.05
CA TYR A 578 -29.76 -23.27 -8.49
C TYR A 578 -28.45 -23.34 -7.72
N ASP A 579 -27.76 -22.19 -7.62
CA ASP A 579 -26.59 -21.95 -6.77
C ASP A 579 -26.84 -20.68 -5.96
N PHE A 580 -26.88 -20.79 -4.65
CA PHE A 580 -27.00 -19.66 -3.72
C PHE A 580 -25.73 -19.56 -2.91
N SER A 581 -25.20 -18.34 -2.77
CA SER A 581 -24.08 -18.05 -1.88
C SER A 581 -24.25 -16.74 -1.13
N ALA A 582 -23.89 -16.73 0.15
CA ALA A 582 -23.81 -15.54 0.96
C ALA A 582 -22.47 -15.53 1.70
N VAL A 583 -21.70 -14.47 1.55
CA VAL A 583 -20.39 -14.32 2.16
C VAL A 583 -20.35 -13.01 2.95
N TYR A 584 -19.96 -13.10 4.22
CA TYR A 584 -19.54 -11.98 5.05
C TYR A 584 -18.04 -12.11 5.30
N ASP A 585 -17.24 -11.12 4.91
CA ASP A 585 -15.78 -11.20 4.91
C ASP A 585 -15.15 -9.92 5.46
N GLN A 586 -14.80 -9.96 6.73
CA GLN A 586 -14.14 -8.89 7.46
C GLN A 586 -12.88 -9.39 8.20
N ILE A 587 -12.20 -10.42 7.66
CA ILE A 587 -10.89 -10.83 8.16
C ILE A 587 -9.77 -10.02 7.53
N ASP A 588 -8.71 -9.77 8.30
CA ASP A 588 -7.50 -9.05 7.87
C ASP A 588 -6.67 -9.82 6.84
N SER A 589 -6.67 -11.14 6.91
CA SER A 589 -5.96 -12.04 5.99
C SER A 589 -6.65 -13.40 5.91
N PRO A 590 -6.92 -13.96 4.72
CA PRO A 590 -7.45 -15.32 4.60
C PRO A 590 -6.39 -16.39 4.82
N ARG A 591 -5.10 -16.03 4.72
CA ARG A 591 -3.96 -16.97 4.77
C ARG A 591 -3.50 -17.23 6.21
N PHE A 592 -3.27 -16.16 6.97
CA PHE A 592 -2.94 -16.18 8.39
C PHE A 592 -3.83 -15.16 9.11
N PRO A 593 -5.11 -15.52 9.38
CA PRO A 593 -6.05 -14.61 10.03
C PRO A 593 -5.58 -14.24 11.42
N ARG A 594 -5.59 -12.95 11.72
CA ARG A 594 -5.22 -12.41 13.02
C ARG A 594 -6.36 -11.66 13.67
N ASP A 595 -7.18 -10.98 12.87
CA ASP A 595 -8.33 -10.21 13.34
C ASP A 595 -9.50 -10.29 12.38
N GLY A 596 -10.72 -10.34 12.92
CA GLY A 596 -11.95 -10.24 12.16
C GLY A 596 -12.75 -11.54 12.06
N VAL A 597 -13.78 -11.50 11.20
CA VAL A 597 -14.76 -12.61 11.04
C VAL A 597 -14.98 -12.88 9.55
N LEU A 598 -15.09 -14.17 9.21
CA LEU A 598 -15.52 -14.69 7.91
C LEU A 598 -16.70 -15.63 8.12
N ALA A 599 -17.78 -15.43 7.38
CA ALA A 599 -18.88 -16.41 7.30
C ALA A 599 -19.22 -16.67 5.83
N ARG A 600 -19.40 -17.93 5.47
CA ARG A 600 -19.77 -18.37 4.12
C ARG A 600 -20.90 -19.38 4.22
N LEU A 601 -22.00 -19.08 3.53
CA LEU A 601 -23.10 -20.00 3.32
C LEU A 601 -23.18 -20.27 1.82
N ARG A 602 -23.28 -21.54 1.45
CA ARG A 602 -23.54 -21.98 0.09
C ARG A 602 -24.64 -23.01 0.09
N SER A 603 -25.53 -22.94 -0.88
CA SER A 603 -26.56 -23.95 -1.12
C SER A 603 -26.64 -24.20 -2.61
N PHE A 604 -26.28 -25.38 -3.02
CA PHE A 604 -26.37 -25.87 -4.40
C PHE A 604 -27.48 -26.91 -4.50
N GLY A 605 -28.34 -26.83 -5.49
CA GLY A 605 -29.40 -27.79 -5.65
C GLY A 605 -29.66 -28.11 -7.13
N THR A 606 -29.83 -29.38 -7.43
CA THR A 606 -30.35 -29.87 -8.71
C THR A 606 -31.84 -30.17 -8.57
N LEU A 607 -32.61 -29.90 -9.60
CA LEU A 607 -34.07 -29.98 -9.57
C LEU A 607 -34.59 -30.87 -10.71
N GLY A 608 -35.05 -32.09 -10.34
CA GLY A 608 -35.63 -33.04 -11.24
C GLY A 608 -36.85 -32.47 -11.99
N GLY A 609 -37.67 -31.64 -11.30
CA GLY A 609 -38.81 -30.95 -11.90
C GLY A 609 -38.44 -29.90 -12.97
N TRP A 610 -37.18 -29.50 -13.07
CA TRP A 610 -36.65 -28.61 -14.12
C TRP A 610 -35.88 -29.38 -15.19
N GLY A 611 -35.90 -30.72 -15.16
CA GLY A 611 -35.25 -31.57 -16.14
C GLY A 611 -33.82 -32.01 -15.76
N SER A 612 -33.44 -31.90 -14.50
CA SER A 612 -32.20 -32.50 -13.99
C SER A 612 -32.33 -34.01 -13.95
N GLY A 613 -31.24 -34.71 -14.28
CA GLY A 613 -31.14 -36.17 -14.17
C GLY A 613 -30.91 -36.66 -12.75
N ASP A 614 -30.65 -35.75 -11.81
CA ASP A 614 -30.52 -35.96 -10.38
C ASP A 614 -31.36 -34.92 -9.62
N ASP A 615 -31.66 -35.20 -8.35
CA ASP A 615 -32.46 -34.32 -7.50
C ASP A 615 -31.93 -34.36 -6.07
N TYR A 616 -31.08 -33.36 -5.74
CA TYR A 616 -30.48 -33.25 -4.41
C TYR A 616 -30.08 -31.80 -4.09
N ASN A 617 -29.92 -31.54 -2.78
CA ASN A 617 -29.38 -30.29 -2.28
C ASN A 617 -28.13 -30.56 -1.41
N LYS A 618 -27.15 -29.71 -1.61
CA LYS A 618 -25.90 -29.67 -0.82
C LYS A 618 -25.73 -28.28 -0.25
N SER A 619 -25.82 -28.17 1.08
CA SER A 619 -25.69 -26.88 1.79
C SER A 619 -24.50 -26.90 2.75
N GLU A 620 -23.73 -25.83 2.76
CA GLU A 620 -22.50 -25.68 3.50
C GLU A 620 -22.50 -24.35 4.25
N LEU A 621 -22.14 -24.39 5.54
CA LEU A 621 -21.92 -23.20 6.35
C LEU A 621 -20.51 -23.26 6.96
N MET A 622 -19.71 -22.23 6.75
CA MET A 622 -18.42 -22.02 7.41
C MET A 622 -18.45 -20.69 8.15
N VAL A 623 -18.02 -20.68 9.41
CA VAL A 623 -17.81 -19.47 10.19
C VAL A 623 -16.43 -19.54 10.82
N MET A 624 -15.69 -18.43 10.76
CA MET A 624 -14.36 -18.29 11.33
C MET A 624 -14.20 -16.92 11.97
N GLY A 625 -13.65 -16.89 13.17
CA GLY A 625 -13.24 -15.66 13.85
C GLY A 625 -11.77 -15.74 14.23
N ALA A 626 -11.07 -14.62 14.18
CA ALA A 626 -9.68 -14.49 14.62
C ALA A 626 -9.50 -13.27 15.51
N LYS A 627 -8.59 -13.38 16.50
CA LYS A 627 -8.19 -12.29 17.36
C LYS A 627 -6.71 -12.39 17.71
N SER A 628 -6.02 -11.25 17.64
CA SER A 628 -4.59 -11.17 17.96
C SER A 628 -4.30 -10.32 19.19
N LEU A 629 -3.20 -10.65 19.86
CA LEU A 629 -2.59 -9.87 20.93
C LEU A 629 -1.07 -9.86 20.75
N GLY A 630 -0.54 -8.76 20.27
CA GLY A 630 0.86 -8.63 19.90
C GLY A 630 1.27 -9.66 18.83
N LYS A 631 2.23 -10.54 19.15
CA LYS A 631 2.69 -11.60 18.24
C LYS A 631 1.80 -12.85 18.22
N HIS A 632 0.88 -12.98 19.16
CA HIS A 632 -0.01 -14.12 19.32
C HIS A 632 -1.30 -13.92 18.54
N ALA A 633 -1.87 -14.98 17.96
CA ALA A 633 -3.19 -14.99 17.35
C ALA A 633 -3.91 -16.32 17.65
N LEU A 634 -5.21 -16.21 17.92
CA LEU A 634 -6.12 -17.33 18.09
C LEU A 634 -7.20 -17.25 17.01
N GLN A 635 -7.43 -18.35 16.33
CA GLN A 635 -8.50 -18.53 15.35
C GLN A 635 -9.43 -19.64 15.79
N LEU A 636 -10.73 -19.40 15.73
CA LEU A 636 -11.77 -20.41 15.93
C LEU A 636 -12.57 -20.54 14.63
N ALA A 637 -12.85 -21.76 14.19
CA ALA A 637 -13.66 -22.01 13.00
C ALA A 637 -14.59 -23.20 13.18
N GLY A 638 -15.77 -23.09 12.56
CA GLY A 638 -16.74 -24.16 12.42
C GLY A 638 -17.15 -24.32 10.96
N TYR A 639 -17.33 -25.56 10.54
CA TYR A 639 -17.86 -25.91 9.22
C TYR A 639 -18.88 -27.03 9.36
N VAL A 640 -20.02 -26.90 8.68
CA VAL A 640 -21.08 -27.88 8.62
C VAL A 640 -21.55 -28.04 7.18
N GLY A 641 -21.62 -29.28 6.72
CA GLY A 641 -22.22 -29.67 5.43
C GLY A 641 -23.40 -30.60 5.63
N VAL A 642 -24.54 -30.29 5.05
CA VAL A 642 -25.78 -31.07 5.16
C VAL A 642 -26.50 -31.20 3.82
N THR A 643 -27.22 -32.28 3.67
CA THR A 643 -28.14 -32.50 2.55
C THR A 643 -29.55 -32.02 2.95
N GLY A 644 -30.11 -31.06 2.25
CA GLY A 644 -31.43 -30.49 2.55
C GLY A 644 -32.56 -31.31 1.99
N TYR A 645 -32.43 -31.84 0.76
CA TYR A 645 -33.34 -32.81 0.13
C TYR A 645 -32.57 -33.77 -0.77
N GLY A 646 -33.20 -34.87 -1.13
CA GLY A 646 -32.59 -35.93 -1.93
C GLY A 646 -31.47 -36.68 -1.19
N LYS A 647 -30.64 -37.39 -1.95
CA LYS A 647 -29.42 -38.05 -1.46
C LYS A 647 -28.22 -37.53 -2.26
N LEU A 648 -27.14 -37.17 -1.61
CA LEU A 648 -25.92 -36.81 -2.31
C LEU A 648 -25.45 -37.99 -3.16
N PRO A 649 -25.21 -37.75 -4.45
CA PRO A 649 -24.69 -38.80 -5.32
C PRO A 649 -23.21 -39.08 -4.98
N PRO A 650 -22.71 -40.28 -5.30
CA PRO A 650 -21.30 -40.63 -5.03
C PRO A 650 -20.30 -39.68 -5.67
N TYR A 651 -20.66 -38.99 -6.74
CA TYR A 651 -19.79 -38.07 -7.43
C TYR A 651 -19.79 -36.63 -6.87
N ASP A 652 -20.58 -36.32 -5.83
CA ASP A 652 -20.61 -35.01 -5.18
C ASP A 652 -20.78 -35.10 -3.65
N PRO A 653 -19.97 -35.91 -2.94
CA PRO A 653 -20.03 -35.99 -1.49
C PRO A 653 -19.41 -34.75 -0.81
N PHE A 654 -19.60 -34.61 0.49
CA PHE A 654 -18.74 -33.76 1.31
C PHE A 654 -17.42 -34.47 1.58
N LEU A 655 -16.31 -33.71 1.53
CA LEU A 655 -14.96 -34.19 1.70
C LEU A 655 -14.29 -33.44 2.86
N LEU A 656 -13.71 -34.16 3.81
CA LEU A 656 -12.86 -33.68 4.90
C LEU A 656 -11.56 -34.51 4.95
N GLY A 657 -10.64 -34.14 5.80
CA GLY A 657 -9.30 -34.72 5.93
C GLY A 657 -8.21 -33.82 5.35
N GLY A 658 -7.01 -34.00 5.88
CA GLY A 658 -5.85 -33.17 5.58
C GLY A 658 -5.61 -32.07 6.60
N PHE A 659 -4.54 -31.30 6.42
CA PHE A 659 -4.10 -30.27 7.33
C PHE A 659 -5.20 -29.22 7.59
N LEU A 660 -5.50 -28.97 8.86
CA LEU A 660 -6.55 -28.07 9.36
C LEU A 660 -8.00 -28.46 8.96
N ARG A 661 -8.20 -29.67 8.42
CA ARG A 661 -9.51 -30.22 8.01
C ARG A 661 -9.73 -31.64 8.54
N GLY A 662 -9.04 -32.03 9.60
CA GLY A 662 -8.88 -33.36 10.15
C GLY A 662 -7.43 -33.78 9.99
N SER A 663 -6.54 -33.08 10.70
CA SER A 663 -5.10 -33.34 10.65
C SER A 663 -4.79 -34.77 11.14
N GLY A 664 -3.87 -35.48 10.45
CA GLY A 664 -3.59 -36.89 10.66
C GLY A 664 -4.24 -37.80 9.62
N TYR A 665 -5.37 -37.40 9.02
CA TYR A 665 -6.00 -38.07 7.88
C TYR A 665 -5.42 -37.57 6.56
N GLN A 666 -5.49 -38.39 5.50
CA GLN A 666 -5.10 -38.00 4.14
C GLN A 666 -6.01 -36.89 3.60
N MET A 667 -5.56 -36.14 2.60
CA MET A 667 -6.38 -35.12 1.96
C MET A 667 -7.62 -35.74 1.31
N ASP A 668 -8.83 -35.24 1.71
CA ASP A 668 -10.14 -35.69 1.22
C ASP A 668 -10.49 -37.15 1.59
N GLU A 669 -9.86 -37.73 2.64
CA GLU A 669 -10.10 -39.11 3.05
C GLU A 669 -11.48 -39.33 3.69
N LEU A 670 -11.97 -38.36 4.45
CA LEU A 670 -13.24 -38.46 5.16
C LEU A 670 -14.37 -38.00 4.24
N VAL A 671 -15.22 -38.95 3.84
CA VAL A 671 -16.31 -38.76 2.89
C VAL A 671 -17.65 -38.90 3.63
N GLY A 672 -18.63 -38.02 3.35
CA GLY A 672 -19.94 -38.12 3.99
C GLY A 672 -21.04 -37.36 3.27
N ASN A 673 -22.29 -37.68 3.61
CA ASN A 673 -23.50 -36.94 3.22
C ASN A 673 -23.86 -35.85 4.24
N ARG A 674 -23.27 -35.92 5.42
CA ARG A 674 -23.29 -34.89 6.47
C ARG A 674 -21.91 -34.83 7.08
N VAL A 675 -21.40 -33.62 7.25
CA VAL A 675 -20.07 -33.40 7.81
C VAL A 675 -20.09 -32.23 8.80
N GLY A 676 -19.19 -32.32 9.77
CA GLY A 676 -18.92 -31.24 10.73
C GLY A 676 -17.44 -31.14 11.01
N LEU A 677 -16.96 -29.92 11.20
CA LEU A 677 -15.60 -29.62 11.65
C LEU A 677 -15.66 -28.45 12.63
N ALA A 678 -15.04 -28.60 13.79
CA ALA A 678 -14.70 -27.52 14.68
C ALA A 678 -13.18 -27.49 14.86
N ARG A 679 -12.57 -26.31 14.82
CA ARG A 679 -11.12 -26.16 15.02
C ARG A 679 -10.76 -24.90 15.78
N ALA A 680 -9.69 -25.01 16.58
CA ALA A 680 -8.99 -23.90 17.19
C ALA A 680 -7.55 -23.93 16.70
N VAL A 681 -7.05 -22.81 16.19
CA VAL A 681 -5.67 -22.65 15.72
C VAL A 681 -5.01 -21.53 16.49
N TYR A 682 -3.88 -21.82 17.12
CA TYR A 682 -3.02 -20.83 17.75
C TYR A 682 -1.78 -20.62 16.86
N SER A 683 -1.36 -19.38 16.69
CA SER A 683 -0.13 -19.04 15.98
C SER A 683 0.65 -17.92 16.65
N TYR A 684 1.97 -18.02 16.61
CA TYR A 684 2.92 -17.03 17.09
C TYR A 684 3.77 -16.52 15.93
N ARG A 685 3.84 -15.19 15.75
CA ARG A 685 4.68 -14.58 14.71
C ARG A 685 6.13 -14.60 15.16
N LEU A 686 6.95 -15.45 14.55
CA LEU A 686 8.39 -15.55 14.79
C LEU A 686 9.14 -14.34 14.24
N ALA A 687 8.84 -13.96 12.98
CA ALA A 687 9.48 -12.86 12.29
C ALA A 687 8.53 -12.16 11.33
N SER A 688 8.71 -10.85 11.15
CA SER A 688 8.14 -10.08 10.05
C SER A 688 9.04 -10.22 8.82
N LEU A 689 8.45 -10.32 7.63
CA LEU A 689 9.19 -10.33 6.37
C LEU A 689 9.10 -8.94 5.72
N PRO A 690 10.11 -8.52 4.95
CA PRO A 690 9.97 -7.36 4.07
C PRO A 690 8.72 -7.51 3.18
N SER A 691 7.98 -6.43 2.94
CA SER A 691 6.68 -6.45 2.24
C SER A 691 6.73 -7.12 0.86
N ILE A 692 7.87 -7.01 0.17
CA ILE A 692 8.10 -7.65 -1.14
C ILE A 692 8.21 -9.19 -1.05
N LEU A 693 8.67 -9.72 0.08
CA LEU A 693 8.83 -11.16 0.31
C LEU A 693 7.59 -11.78 0.96
N GLY A 694 6.82 -11.00 1.70
CA GLY A 694 5.64 -11.49 2.40
C GLY A 694 5.26 -10.67 3.62
N ARG A 695 4.54 -11.28 4.57
CA ARG A 695 4.12 -10.62 5.82
C ARG A 695 4.82 -11.15 7.06
N GLY A 696 5.15 -12.45 7.08
CA GLY A 696 5.81 -13.02 8.25
C GLY A 696 5.95 -14.52 8.24
N VAL A 697 6.68 -15.02 9.25
CA VAL A 697 6.89 -16.44 9.55
C VAL A 697 6.20 -16.74 10.88
N TYR A 698 5.50 -17.86 10.95
CA TYR A 698 4.64 -18.24 12.05
C TYR A 698 4.93 -19.66 12.53
N LEU A 699 4.94 -19.86 13.82
CA LEU A 699 4.87 -21.18 14.46
C LEU A 699 3.47 -21.35 15.05
N GLY A 700 2.83 -22.49 14.85
CA GLY A 700 1.48 -22.68 15.36
C GLY A 700 1.09 -24.13 15.55
N GLY A 701 -0.11 -24.30 16.09
CA GLY A 701 -0.73 -25.61 16.25
C GLY A 701 -2.24 -25.50 16.22
N SER A 702 -2.90 -26.65 15.99
CA SER A 702 -4.36 -26.77 15.98
C SER A 702 -4.86 -27.86 16.90
N LEU A 703 -6.09 -27.68 17.36
CA LEU A 703 -6.96 -28.72 17.89
C LEU A 703 -8.21 -28.76 17.01
N GLU A 704 -8.56 -29.94 16.56
CA GLU A 704 -9.63 -30.16 15.59
C GLU A 704 -10.55 -31.29 16.04
N ALA A 705 -11.83 -31.18 15.68
CA ALA A 705 -12.80 -32.24 15.83
C ALA A 705 -13.60 -32.36 14.56
N THR A 706 -13.52 -33.50 13.89
CA THR A 706 -14.21 -33.78 12.63
C THR A 706 -15.24 -34.87 12.79
N GLN A 707 -16.30 -34.80 12.01
CA GLN A 707 -17.33 -35.78 11.91
C GLN A 707 -17.78 -35.93 10.45
N ALA A 708 -17.88 -37.16 9.95
CA ALA A 708 -18.42 -37.45 8.63
C ALA A 708 -19.35 -38.68 8.76
N SER A 709 -20.55 -38.55 8.17
CA SER A 709 -21.57 -39.61 8.17
C SER A 709 -22.04 -39.86 6.76
N THR A 710 -22.06 -41.13 6.35
CA THR A 710 -22.60 -41.56 5.04
C THR A 710 -24.12 -41.70 5.04
N GLY A 711 -24.72 -41.75 6.24
CA GLY A 711 -26.18 -41.90 6.39
C GLY A 711 -26.72 -43.27 5.94
N THR A 712 -25.86 -44.29 5.89
CA THR A 712 -26.24 -45.69 5.61
C THR A 712 -26.40 -46.45 6.95
N GLU A 713 -27.21 -47.55 6.96
CA GLU A 713 -27.40 -48.41 8.15
C GLU A 713 -26.11 -49.06 8.65
N LEU A 714 -25.07 -49.09 7.81
CA LEU A 714 -23.70 -49.56 8.19
C LEU A 714 -22.90 -48.53 8.98
N ASP A 715 -23.39 -47.29 9.06
CA ASP A 715 -22.77 -46.20 9.81
C ASP A 715 -23.20 -46.30 11.29
N ASN A 716 -22.40 -46.96 12.14
CA ASN A 716 -22.62 -47.08 13.59
C ASN A 716 -22.64 -45.71 14.33
N GLY A 717 -23.28 -44.72 13.76
CA GLY A 717 -23.32 -43.32 14.20
C GLY A 717 -22.06 -42.55 13.82
N ALA A 718 -22.23 -41.30 13.45
CA ALA A 718 -21.13 -40.43 13.06
C ALA A 718 -20.10 -40.28 14.19
N LYS A 719 -18.98 -41.00 14.08
CA LYS A 719 -17.90 -40.96 15.06
C LYS A 719 -17.20 -39.59 15.05
N LEU A 720 -17.08 -38.98 16.21
CA LEU A 720 -16.26 -37.79 16.38
C LEU A 720 -14.78 -38.18 16.33
N ARG A 721 -14.01 -37.50 15.47
CA ARG A 721 -12.58 -37.74 15.25
C ARG A 721 -11.79 -36.50 15.67
N PRO A 722 -11.26 -36.50 16.90
CA PRO A 722 -10.37 -35.44 17.35
C PRO A 722 -8.99 -35.56 16.67
N ALA A 723 -8.38 -34.43 16.35
CA ALA A 723 -7.07 -34.34 15.75
C ALA A 723 -6.30 -33.13 16.28
N ALA A 724 -4.98 -33.17 16.13
CA ALA A 724 -4.11 -32.07 16.48
C ALA A 724 -3.03 -31.88 15.41
N SER A 725 -2.49 -30.69 15.28
CA SER A 725 -1.33 -30.44 14.43
C SER A 725 -0.37 -29.42 15.01
N LEU A 726 0.89 -29.51 14.56
CA LEU A 726 1.92 -28.48 14.72
C LEU A 726 2.41 -28.03 13.35
N PHE A 727 2.69 -26.76 13.16
CA PHE A 727 3.15 -26.26 11.87
C PHE A 727 4.12 -25.08 11.98
N LEU A 728 5.02 -25.02 11.00
CA LEU A 728 5.76 -23.83 10.61
C LEU A 728 5.11 -23.27 9.35
N GLY A 729 4.72 -21.99 9.37
CA GLY A 729 4.04 -21.33 8.27
C GLY A 729 4.74 -20.06 7.87
N ALA A 730 4.65 -19.70 6.59
CA ALA A 730 5.14 -18.43 6.07
C ALA A 730 4.11 -17.81 5.12
N ASP A 731 3.73 -16.55 5.36
CA ASP A 731 2.93 -15.77 4.41
C ASP A 731 3.86 -15.09 3.42
N THR A 732 4.03 -15.70 2.24
CA THR A 732 4.96 -15.25 1.21
C THR A 732 4.25 -14.56 0.04
N SER A 733 5.02 -13.87 -0.82
CA SER A 733 4.51 -13.28 -2.06
C SER A 733 3.99 -14.33 -3.07
N LEU A 734 4.50 -15.58 -2.99
CA LEU A 734 4.06 -16.72 -3.79
C LEU A 734 2.83 -17.44 -3.20
N GLY A 735 2.35 -17.01 -2.06
CA GLY A 735 1.27 -17.65 -1.33
C GLY A 735 1.71 -18.13 0.06
N PRO A 736 0.77 -18.63 0.89
CA PRO A 736 1.09 -19.23 2.17
C PRO A 736 1.83 -20.54 1.95
N ALA A 737 2.91 -20.76 2.71
CA ALA A 737 3.63 -22.02 2.75
C ALA A 737 3.52 -22.64 4.14
N PHE A 738 3.32 -23.96 4.21
CA PHE A 738 3.23 -24.71 5.47
C PHE A 738 4.07 -25.98 5.40
N LEU A 739 4.76 -26.24 6.49
CA LEU A 739 5.29 -27.55 6.84
C LEU A 739 4.61 -27.95 8.16
N ALA A 740 3.81 -29.00 8.13
CA ALA A 740 2.98 -29.37 9.26
C ALA A 740 3.03 -30.86 9.53
N TRP A 741 2.92 -31.22 10.82
CA TRP A 741 2.70 -32.59 11.27
C TRP A 741 1.37 -32.66 11.97
N GLY A 742 0.51 -33.60 11.57
CA GLY A 742 -0.81 -33.81 12.13
C GLY A 742 -1.00 -35.23 12.64
N GLN A 743 -1.80 -35.39 13.70
CA GLN A 743 -2.11 -36.64 14.35
C GLN A 743 -3.60 -36.75 14.61
N ALA A 744 -4.22 -37.87 14.18
CA ALA A 744 -5.53 -38.28 14.62
C ALA A 744 -5.42 -38.87 16.06
N LEU A 745 -6.24 -38.37 17.00
CA LEU A 745 -6.05 -38.68 18.41
C LEU A 745 -6.77 -39.97 18.87
N ASN A 746 -7.77 -40.44 18.12
CA ASN A 746 -8.58 -41.63 18.47
C ASN A 746 -8.28 -42.85 17.60
N ASP A 747 -7.51 -42.69 16.54
CA ASP A 747 -7.17 -43.80 15.65
C ASP A 747 -5.67 -44.13 15.85
N GLN A 748 -5.31 -45.41 15.78
CA GLN A 748 -3.91 -45.87 15.94
C GLN A 748 -3.02 -45.54 14.72
N GLU A 749 -3.48 -44.66 13.85
CA GLU A 749 -2.74 -44.29 12.65
C GLU A 749 -1.51 -43.43 13.00
N SER A 750 -0.44 -43.67 12.30
CA SER A 750 0.78 -42.86 12.38
C SER A 750 0.49 -41.42 11.90
N GLY A 751 1.08 -40.43 12.57
CA GLY A 751 0.90 -39.03 12.17
C GLY A 751 1.33 -38.77 10.71
N THR A 752 0.71 -37.78 10.09
CA THR A 752 0.92 -37.41 8.70
C THR A 752 1.70 -36.10 8.60
N LEU A 753 2.76 -36.11 7.76
CA LEU A 753 3.50 -34.90 7.42
C LEU A 753 2.85 -34.25 6.19
N TYR A 754 2.60 -32.94 6.27
CA TYR A 754 2.06 -32.14 5.19
C TYR A 754 3.07 -31.09 4.76
N PHE A 755 3.20 -30.91 3.44
CA PHE A 755 3.82 -29.75 2.85
C PHE A 755 2.82 -29.06 1.93
N MET A 756 2.65 -27.74 2.08
CA MET A 756 1.68 -26.98 1.30
C MET A 756 2.28 -25.64 0.85
N LEU A 757 2.04 -25.30 -0.41
CA LEU A 757 2.16 -23.94 -0.95
C LEU A 757 0.79 -23.57 -1.55
N GLY A 758 0.17 -22.54 -1.01
CA GLY A 758 -1.21 -22.19 -1.28
C GLY A 758 -2.10 -22.38 -0.05
N THR A 759 -3.41 -22.14 -0.21
CA THR A 759 -4.38 -22.33 0.90
C THR A 759 -4.64 -23.81 1.13
N PRO A 760 -4.71 -24.26 2.39
CA PRO A 760 -5.02 -25.65 2.74
C PRO A 760 -6.45 -26.05 2.36
#